data_7b6f50ff80168c50ce45095ec30bc94f
#
_entry.id   7b6f50ff80168c50ce45095ec30bc94f
#
_cell.length_a   1.000
_cell.length_b   1.000
_cell.length_c   1.000
_cell.angle_alpha   90.00
_cell.angle_beta   90.00
_cell.angle_gamma   90.00
#
_symmetry.space_group_name_H-M   'P 1'
#
loop_
_entity.id
_entity.type
_entity.pdbx_description
1 polymer ?
#
loop_
_entity_poly.entity_id
_entity_poly.type
_entity_poly.pdbx_seq_one_letter_code
_entity_poly.pdbx_strand_id
1 'polypeptide(L)'
;MTTFDLPVSHVADFVEHAHQLNTRYRTGRIHAHVPEALHDSERSIDDLVEALLPESHAAMAAAWRNLFYSLPVAFNPAESVGPYLAIVDRDGSGEPYRFLDMGALIATEGFGENDPDVVRAVLESLPFAVGRSAHSEYQTVLSLRLKAELNRIAPAGTPRHFIVNTGAEAVENAIKAVLLNRVKTSEDGDGGFIVSFDGAFHGRTLGSLAVTHRKKARLGFPTFDWPHILFPVEELGSPKETLRREERSLKQLWDLLVSGRLPRADKSKDTYQREMAALDEFLARPPSEIADTEIVAAFVQAQRATLTPDVFRRSRRVAAVLVEPIQGEGGVRMASARFMRKLRLLTRIYDVPLIFDEVQTGWGMTGRLWAHEHFDLPCPPDLVTWAKKAQNGVLFVSEPLATFFQEEKKFNTTWEGDSVGMVRLLALMDKLDLDQVRRTGDRARAGLEALAGEYPEILKHVRGAGVMLGFDVQRTDLREALVDRAFRRGLILLGAGERTVRFYPRFDTEPSAIDESLAILRLAMEDLVGGRVASDPNASLKVRVGTLAIPLDTAELVEWTPATFDAQKQQVLEIEQERYGSPAQYPPDALTSGRRPLLPFPIDTLEATMANPRAIGLGLRDRVSGRLVGFVLGSALENHDEEGVASDPRFGDNNTFYLQAVATLPSVQNHAELENRLFDALRERALAAGFEFISTLIEDRLRETGPEWIRGAVVLQRIDNYLGSGVTFSYLQAALQPAGPPIDVPLAP
;
A
#
# COMPACT_ATOMS: atom_id res chain seq x y z
N MET A 1 13.28 29.32 0.80
CA MET A 1 11.80 29.30 0.89
C MET A 1 11.33 30.40 -0.04
N THR A 2 11.01 30.04 -1.25
CA THR A 2 10.32 30.93 -2.15
C THR A 2 9.01 31.31 -1.47
N THR A 3 8.84 32.59 -1.15
CA THR A 3 7.54 33.13 -0.83
C THR A 3 6.58 32.62 -1.88
N PHE A 4 5.43 32.08 -1.47
CA PHE A 4 4.30 31.87 -2.37
C PHE A 4 3.84 33.28 -2.77
N ASP A 5 4.56 33.91 -3.69
CA ASP A 5 4.06 35.07 -4.40
C ASP A 5 2.90 34.60 -5.29
N LEU A 6 1.76 34.40 -4.63
CA LEU A 6 0.51 34.26 -5.34
C LEU A 6 0.26 35.64 -5.98
N PRO A 7 0.35 35.78 -7.32
CA PRO A 7 0.28 37.09 -7.98
C PRO A 7 -1.13 37.68 -7.97
N VAL A 8 -2.00 37.23 -7.05
CA VAL A 8 -3.42 37.51 -7.10
C VAL A 8 -3.81 38.35 -5.89
N SER A 9 -4.08 39.61 -6.13
CA SER A 9 -4.49 40.57 -5.11
C SER A 9 -5.98 40.49 -4.73
N HIS A 10 -6.82 39.82 -5.56
CA HIS A 10 -8.28 39.79 -5.40
C HIS A 10 -8.88 38.42 -5.76
N VAL A 11 -9.96 38.03 -5.06
CA VAL A 11 -10.71 36.77 -5.31
C VAL A 11 -11.13 36.64 -6.79
N ALA A 12 -11.52 37.76 -7.41
CA ALA A 12 -11.93 37.81 -8.82
C ALA A 12 -10.81 37.33 -9.76
N ASP A 13 -9.56 37.68 -9.48
CA ASP A 13 -8.41 37.34 -10.32
C ASP A 13 -8.12 35.82 -10.26
N PHE A 14 -8.30 35.18 -9.10
CA PHE A 14 -8.19 33.72 -8.97
C PHE A 14 -9.27 32.98 -9.74
N VAL A 15 -10.52 33.46 -9.64
CA VAL A 15 -11.63 32.85 -10.36
C VAL A 15 -11.42 33.02 -11.86
N GLU A 16 -10.98 34.20 -12.29
CA GLU A 16 -10.67 34.46 -13.70
C GLU A 16 -9.52 33.59 -14.21
N HIS A 17 -8.44 33.46 -13.43
CA HIS A 17 -7.33 32.56 -13.76
C HIS A 17 -7.81 31.09 -13.89
N ALA A 18 -8.64 30.62 -12.97
CA ALA A 18 -9.22 29.27 -13.04
C ALA A 18 -10.11 29.10 -14.29
N HIS A 19 -10.89 30.14 -14.66
CA HIS A 19 -11.67 30.13 -15.90
C HIS A 19 -10.80 30.06 -17.16
N GLN A 20 -9.72 30.80 -17.20
CA GLN A 20 -8.79 30.81 -18.35
C GLN A 20 -8.10 29.46 -18.50
N LEU A 21 -7.58 28.86 -17.41
CA LEU A 21 -7.00 27.53 -17.42
C LEU A 21 -8.01 26.47 -17.86
N ASN A 22 -9.22 26.50 -17.29
CA ASN A 22 -10.27 25.56 -17.63
C ASN A 22 -10.72 25.67 -19.08
N THR A 23 -10.81 26.92 -19.62
CA THR A 23 -11.10 27.16 -21.04
C THR A 23 -10.02 26.58 -21.94
N ARG A 24 -8.74 26.77 -21.61
CA ARG A 24 -7.60 26.15 -22.34
C ARG A 24 -7.70 24.63 -22.32
N TYR A 25 -8.01 24.04 -21.17
CA TYR A 25 -8.20 22.60 -21.02
C TYR A 25 -9.35 22.07 -21.89
N ARG A 26 -10.56 22.63 -21.71
CA ARG A 26 -11.76 22.17 -22.45
C ARG A 26 -11.68 22.41 -23.98
N THR A 27 -10.86 23.33 -24.41
CA THR A 27 -10.59 23.56 -25.86
C THR A 27 -9.41 22.75 -26.40
N GLY A 28 -8.87 21.80 -25.62
CA GLY A 28 -7.76 20.94 -26.04
C GLY A 28 -6.44 21.70 -26.26
N ARG A 29 -6.20 22.77 -25.51
CA ARG A 29 -4.94 23.54 -25.57
C ARG A 29 -3.98 23.26 -24.41
N ILE A 30 -4.34 22.32 -23.55
CA ILE A 30 -3.49 21.83 -22.47
C ILE A 30 -3.21 20.36 -22.75
N HIS A 31 -1.95 20.00 -22.74
CA HIS A 31 -1.45 18.65 -22.99
C HIS A 31 -0.42 18.25 -21.93
N ALA A 32 -0.15 16.95 -21.82
CA ALA A 32 1.01 16.45 -21.12
C ALA A 32 2.28 16.98 -21.82
N HIS A 33 3.14 17.63 -21.05
CA HIS A 33 4.33 18.28 -21.56
C HIS A 33 5.47 18.08 -20.56
N VAL A 34 6.46 17.32 -20.96
CA VAL A 34 7.66 17.02 -20.15
C VAL A 34 8.90 17.16 -21.04
N PRO A 35 10.10 17.38 -20.48
CA PRO A 35 11.33 17.40 -21.28
C PRO A 35 11.48 16.09 -22.07
N GLU A 36 11.75 16.19 -23.38
CA GLU A 36 11.92 15.01 -24.24
C GLU A 36 13.05 14.09 -23.74
N ALA A 37 14.13 14.67 -23.21
CA ALA A 37 15.22 13.91 -22.61
C ALA A 37 14.82 13.09 -21.36
N LEU A 38 13.67 13.36 -20.73
CA LEU A 38 13.14 12.55 -19.65
C LEU A 38 12.73 11.14 -20.12
N HIS A 39 12.50 10.98 -21.44
CA HIS A 39 12.19 9.67 -22.02
C HIS A 39 13.35 8.68 -22.01
N ASP A 40 14.58 9.16 -21.75
CA ASP A 40 15.78 8.32 -21.66
C ASP A 40 15.64 7.30 -20.54
N SER A 41 15.57 6.03 -20.92
CA SER A 41 15.34 4.91 -20.02
C SER A 41 16.64 4.25 -19.53
N GLU A 42 17.79 4.64 -20.07
CA GLU A 42 19.08 4.13 -19.65
C GLU A 42 19.61 4.86 -18.41
N ARG A 43 19.13 6.08 -18.17
CA ARG A 43 19.48 6.89 -16.99
C ARG A 43 18.46 6.70 -15.87
N SER A 44 18.93 6.82 -14.63
CA SER A 44 18.02 6.82 -13.49
C SER A 44 17.05 8.00 -13.55
N ILE A 45 15.83 7.84 -13.01
CA ILE A 45 14.86 8.93 -12.98
C ILE A 45 15.33 10.09 -12.12
N ASP A 46 16.08 9.80 -11.05
CA ASP A 46 16.62 10.81 -10.15
C ASP A 46 17.68 11.69 -10.83
N ASP A 47 18.61 11.08 -11.58
CA ASP A 47 19.62 11.83 -12.36
C ASP A 47 18.96 12.69 -13.44
N LEU A 48 17.89 12.21 -14.04
CA LEU A 48 17.13 12.97 -15.04
C LEU A 48 16.37 14.13 -14.40
N VAL A 49 15.74 13.92 -13.25
CA VAL A 49 15.02 14.98 -12.52
C VAL A 49 16.01 16.05 -12.04
N GLU A 50 17.17 15.67 -11.50
CA GLU A 50 18.22 16.63 -11.12
C GLU A 50 18.67 17.48 -12.31
N ALA A 51 18.89 16.85 -13.46
CA ALA A 51 19.41 17.53 -14.64
C ALA A 51 18.37 18.36 -15.41
N LEU A 52 17.13 17.91 -15.47
CA LEU A 52 16.09 18.45 -16.35
C LEU A 52 14.99 19.22 -15.62
N LEU A 53 14.80 18.95 -14.33
CA LEU A 53 13.76 19.53 -13.47
C LEU A 53 14.37 20.08 -12.17
N PRO A 54 15.29 21.05 -12.27
CA PRO A 54 16.12 21.49 -11.12
C PRO A 54 15.30 22.16 -10.01
N GLU A 55 14.17 22.79 -10.30
CA GLU A 55 13.31 23.41 -9.27
C GLU A 55 12.57 22.36 -8.45
N SER A 56 12.02 21.32 -9.10
CA SER A 56 11.45 20.15 -8.44
C SER A 56 12.50 19.45 -7.58
N HIS A 57 13.68 19.17 -8.15
CA HIS A 57 14.78 18.55 -7.43
C HIS A 57 15.18 19.35 -6.19
N ALA A 58 15.37 20.66 -6.31
CA ALA A 58 15.73 21.54 -5.20
C ALA A 58 14.65 21.58 -4.10
N ALA A 59 13.35 21.66 -4.51
CA ALA A 59 12.24 21.66 -3.57
C ALA A 59 12.14 20.33 -2.81
N MET A 60 12.29 19.22 -3.51
CA MET A 60 12.28 17.88 -2.93
C MET A 60 13.50 17.68 -2.01
N ALA A 61 14.70 18.10 -2.42
CA ALA A 61 15.92 18.01 -1.63
C ALA A 61 15.83 18.82 -0.33
N ALA A 62 15.20 20.00 -0.35
CA ALA A 62 14.99 20.80 0.86
C ALA A 62 14.08 20.11 1.90
N ALA A 63 13.14 19.28 1.45
CA ALA A 63 12.19 18.59 2.30
C ALA A 63 12.53 17.11 2.56
N TRP A 64 13.58 16.57 1.95
CA TRP A 64 13.86 15.14 1.85
C TRP A 64 13.77 14.37 3.20
N ARG A 65 14.19 14.97 4.31
CA ARG A 65 14.14 14.33 5.64
C ARG A 65 12.73 14.00 6.11
N ASN A 66 11.72 14.66 5.55
CA ASN A 66 10.32 14.53 5.91
C ASN A 66 9.48 13.87 4.81
N LEU A 67 10.11 13.50 3.68
CA LEU A 67 9.44 12.81 2.59
C LEU A 67 9.66 11.31 2.76
N PHE A 68 8.56 10.54 2.82
CA PHE A 68 8.63 9.09 2.99
C PHE A 68 8.49 8.35 1.66
N TYR A 69 7.64 8.87 0.76
CA TYR A 69 7.30 8.18 -0.48
C TYR A 69 6.51 9.11 -1.40
N SER A 70 7.13 9.62 -2.45
CA SER A 70 6.45 10.53 -3.37
C SER A 70 6.93 10.34 -4.83
N LEU A 71 6.24 10.96 -5.77
CA LEU A 71 6.74 11.14 -7.12
C LEU A 71 7.95 12.11 -7.09
N PRO A 72 8.91 11.99 -8.02
CA PRO A 72 10.16 12.74 -7.99
C PRO A 72 10.04 14.19 -8.47
N VAL A 73 8.83 14.76 -8.47
CA VAL A 73 8.56 16.12 -8.94
C VAL A 73 7.69 16.89 -7.95
N ALA A 74 7.85 18.21 -7.92
CA ALA A 74 7.05 19.10 -7.09
C ALA A 74 5.89 19.69 -7.89
N PHE A 75 4.67 19.35 -7.52
CA PHE A 75 3.47 19.85 -8.19
C PHE A 75 3.10 21.26 -7.75
N ASN A 76 2.60 22.05 -8.72
CA ASN A 76 2.03 23.38 -8.49
C ASN A 76 0.52 23.35 -8.71
N PRO A 77 -0.29 23.23 -7.66
CA PRO A 77 -1.75 23.16 -7.79
C PRO A 77 -2.36 24.42 -8.45
N ALA A 78 -1.75 25.59 -8.28
CA ALA A 78 -2.30 26.84 -8.83
C ALA A 78 -2.32 26.87 -10.36
N GLU A 79 -1.43 26.12 -11.01
CA GLU A 79 -1.31 26.03 -12.47
C GLU A 79 -1.78 24.70 -13.04
N SER A 80 -2.22 23.78 -12.16
CA SER A 80 -2.86 22.52 -12.55
C SER A 80 -4.28 22.76 -13.03
N VAL A 81 -4.78 21.93 -13.95
CA VAL A 81 -6.17 22.05 -14.45
C VAL A 81 -6.70 20.72 -14.96
N GLY A 82 -7.95 20.41 -14.63
CA GLY A 82 -8.51 19.12 -15.01
C GLY A 82 -7.63 17.97 -14.49
N PRO A 83 -7.29 16.97 -15.31
CA PRO A 83 -6.37 15.92 -14.94
C PRO A 83 -4.88 16.28 -15.11
N TYR A 84 -4.55 17.48 -15.60
CA TYR A 84 -3.17 17.90 -15.85
C TYR A 84 -2.58 18.58 -14.64
N LEU A 85 -1.61 17.92 -14.02
CA LEU A 85 -0.87 18.43 -12.88
C LEU A 85 0.38 19.19 -13.35
N ALA A 86 0.39 20.50 -13.15
CA ALA A 86 1.57 21.32 -13.41
C ALA A 86 2.64 21.08 -12.34
N ILE A 87 3.91 21.14 -12.74
CA ILE A 87 5.04 21.14 -11.80
C ILE A 87 5.67 22.54 -11.72
N VAL A 88 6.56 22.73 -10.77
CA VAL A 88 7.22 24.02 -10.56
C VAL A 88 8.21 24.38 -11.69
N ASP A 89 8.76 23.37 -12.36
CA ASP A 89 9.68 23.57 -13.48
C ASP A 89 8.96 24.00 -14.75
N ARG A 90 9.64 24.80 -15.56
CA ARG A 90 9.11 25.42 -16.77
C ARG A 90 9.97 25.13 -17.98
N ASP A 91 9.35 25.15 -19.15
CA ASP A 91 10.05 25.10 -20.43
C ASP A 91 10.69 26.45 -20.82
N GLY A 92 11.38 26.46 -21.97
CA GLY A 92 12.04 27.66 -22.48
C GLY A 92 11.09 28.81 -22.87
N SER A 93 9.77 28.58 -22.94
CA SER A 93 8.74 29.60 -23.17
C SER A 93 8.15 30.16 -21.88
N GLY A 94 8.47 29.54 -20.72
CA GLY A 94 7.94 29.89 -19.42
C GLY A 94 6.62 29.14 -19.08
N GLU A 95 6.15 28.23 -19.93
CA GLU A 95 5.01 27.35 -19.60
C GLU A 95 5.46 26.25 -18.63
N PRO A 96 4.64 25.91 -17.59
CA PRO A 96 4.98 24.83 -16.68
C PRO A 96 4.92 23.47 -17.40
N TYR A 97 5.84 22.56 -17.07
CA TYR A 97 5.68 21.18 -17.46
C TYR A 97 4.45 20.57 -16.78
N ARG A 98 3.75 19.67 -17.47
CA ARG A 98 2.51 19.05 -17.00
C ARG A 98 2.49 17.56 -17.17
N PHE A 99 2.02 16.88 -16.14
CA PHE A 99 1.76 15.46 -16.15
C PHE A 99 0.26 15.20 -16.19
N LEU A 100 -0.16 14.25 -17.00
CA LEU A 100 -1.55 13.79 -17.09
C LEU A 100 -1.79 12.72 -16.02
N ASP A 101 -2.65 12.99 -15.04
CA ASP A 101 -2.90 12.09 -13.90
C ASP A 101 -4.13 11.20 -14.15
N MET A 102 -3.88 9.91 -14.42
CA MET A 102 -4.89 8.87 -14.46
C MET A 102 -4.92 8.02 -13.17
N GLY A 103 -4.48 8.60 -12.06
CA GLY A 103 -4.63 8.07 -10.71
C GLY A 103 -5.64 8.83 -9.86
N ALA A 104 -6.20 9.95 -10.37
CA ALA A 104 -7.10 10.85 -9.69
C ALA A 104 -6.61 11.19 -8.26
N LEU A 105 -5.31 11.53 -8.11
CA LEU A 105 -4.63 11.74 -6.83
C LEU A 105 -4.93 10.61 -5.81
N ILE A 106 -4.74 9.35 -6.24
CA ILE A 106 -5.08 8.14 -5.45
C ILE A 106 -6.61 8.03 -5.21
N ALA A 107 -7.41 8.40 -6.23
CA ALA A 107 -8.87 8.45 -6.16
C ALA A 107 -9.42 9.41 -5.08
N THR A 108 -8.66 10.44 -4.69
CA THR A 108 -9.14 11.48 -3.76
C THR A 108 -9.92 12.58 -4.47
N GLU A 109 -9.67 12.76 -5.77
CA GLU A 109 -10.35 13.77 -6.58
C GLU A 109 -11.32 13.11 -7.58
N GLY A 110 -12.59 13.52 -7.51
CA GLY A 110 -13.60 13.12 -8.48
C GLY A 110 -13.64 14.06 -9.69
N PHE A 111 -13.26 15.31 -9.51
CA PHE A 111 -13.29 16.36 -10.53
C PHE A 111 -11.90 16.93 -10.80
N GLY A 112 -11.79 17.68 -11.90
CA GLY A 112 -10.53 18.29 -12.31
C GLY A 112 -10.03 19.38 -11.36
N GLU A 113 -8.69 19.58 -11.35
CA GLU A 113 -8.06 20.69 -10.63
C GLU A 113 -8.57 22.03 -11.14
N ASN A 114 -8.60 23.02 -10.26
CA ASN A 114 -8.97 24.40 -10.54
C ASN A 114 -10.31 24.54 -11.28
N ASP A 115 -11.31 23.72 -10.89
CA ASP A 115 -12.69 23.94 -11.32
C ASP A 115 -13.16 25.33 -10.85
N PRO A 116 -13.58 26.23 -11.75
CA PRO A 116 -13.86 27.63 -11.40
C PRO A 116 -14.97 27.79 -10.36
N ASP A 117 -15.97 26.89 -10.35
CA ASP A 117 -17.08 26.97 -9.40
C ASP A 117 -16.63 26.56 -8.00
N VAL A 118 -15.76 25.53 -7.91
CA VAL A 118 -15.16 25.10 -6.64
C VAL A 118 -14.22 26.16 -6.11
N VAL A 119 -13.37 26.74 -6.97
CA VAL A 119 -12.46 27.84 -6.60
C VAL A 119 -13.28 29.02 -6.05
N ARG A 120 -14.34 29.43 -6.77
CA ARG A 120 -15.24 30.51 -6.31
C ARG A 120 -15.86 30.19 -4.96
N ALA A 121 -16.46 29.00 -4.82
CA ALA A 121 -17.12 28.59 -3.58
C ALA A 121 -16.16 28.62 -2.38
N VAL A 122 -14.92 28.12 -2.55
CA VAL A 122 -13.91 28.16 -1.49
C VAL A 122 -13.53 29.60 -1.13
N LEU A 123 -13.25 30.45 -2.12
CA LEU A 123 -12.83 31.84 -1.88
C LEU A 123 -13.94 32.67 -1.23
N GLU A 124 -15.20 32.53 -1.67
CA GLU A 124 -16.35 33.20 -1.07
C GLU A 124 -16.66 32.74 0.34
N SER A 125 -16.30 31.49 0.66
CA SER A 125 -16.50 30.90 2.00
C SER A 125 -15.41 31.23 2.99
N LEU A 126 -14.27 31.79 2.59
CA LEU A 126 -13.14 32.09 3.48
C LEU A 126 -13.56 32.83 4.76
N PRO A 127 -14.47 33.84 4.75
CA PRO A 127 -14.92 34.48 5.99
C PRO A 127 -15.55 33.52 7.01
N PHE A 128 -16.09 32.39 6.57
CA PHE A 128 -16.76 31.38 7.39
C PHE A 128 -15.88 30.16 7.67
N ALA A 129 -14.83 29.93 6.86
CA ALA A 129 -14.03 28.72 6.87
C ALA A 129 -12.54 28.94 7.18
N VAL A 130 -12.10 30.19 7.38
CA VAL A 130 -10.72 30.55 7.77
C VAL A 130 -10.32 29.91 9.10
N GLY A 131 -11.24 29.94 10.06
CA GLY A 131 -11.04 29.25 11.33
C GLY A 131 -11.53 27.81 11.26
N ARG A 132 -10.78 26.88 11.83
CA ARG A 132 -11.26 25.51 12.00
C ARG A 132 -12.11 25.42 13.27
N SER A 133 -13.41 25.18 13.09
CA SER A 133 -14.36 25.03 14.19
C SER A 133 -14.39 23.62 14.75
N ALA A 134 -14.62 23.48 16.04
CA ALA A 134 -14.86 22.18 16.69
C ALA A 134 -16.33 21.79 16.47
N HIS A 135 -16.65 21.30 15.29
CA HIS A 135 -18.03 20.99 14.87
C HIS A 135 -18.69 19.90 15.70
N SER A 136 -17.93 19.13 16.48
CA SER A 136 -18.49 18.13 17.40
C SER A 136 -19.36 18.76 18.50
N GLU A 137 -19.04 19.99 18.91
CA GLU A 137 -19.77 20.69 19.98
C GLU A 137 -20.35 22.04 19.50
N TYR A 138 -19.68 22.71 18.58
CA TYR A 138 -20.05 24.03 18.07
C TYR A 138 -20.52 23.91 16.62
N GLN A 139 -21.79 23.55 16.43
CA GLN A 139 -22.35 23.39 15.08
C GLN A 139 -22.38 24.72 14.34
N THR A 140 -21.76 24.77 13.18
CA THR A 140 -21.82 25.93 12.27
C THR A 140 -22.92 25.74 11.23
N VAL A 141 -23.36 26.84 10.60
CA VAL A 141 -24.30 26.78 9.47
C VAL A 141 -23.77 25.89 8.36
N LEU A 142 -22.45 25.94 8.12
CA LEU A 142 -21.77 25.11 7.11
C LEU A 142 -21.89 23.62 7.42
N SER A 143 -21.58 23.21 8.68
CA SER A 143 -21.69 21.81 9.07
C SER A 143 -23.13 21.30 9.04
N LEU A 144 -24.09 22.12 9.42
CA LEU A 144 -25.54 21.77 9.38
C LEU A 144 -26.01 21.62 7.92
N ARG A 145 -25.55 22.50 6.99
CA ARG A 145 -25.85 22.36 5.57
C ARG A 145 -25.28 21.07 5.01
N LEU A 146 -24.02 20.75 5.31
CA LEU A 146 -23.42 19.49 4.88
C LEU A 146 -24.19 18.29 5.44
N LYS A 147 -24.56 18.30 6.73
CA LYS A 147 -25.36 17.22 7.33
C LYS A 147 -26.72 17.03 6.63
N ALA A 148 -27.35 18.11 6.18
CA ALA A 148 -28.59 18.01 5.42
C ALA A 148 -28.36 17.36 4.04
N GLU A 149 -27.30 17.69 3.34
CA GLU A 149 -26.95 17.06 2.08
C GLU A 149 -26.53 15.58 2.25
N LEU A 150 -25.79 15.24 3.31
CA LEU A 150 -25.47 13.86 3.64
C LEU A 150 -26.73 13.01 3.89
N ASN A 151 -27.79 13.56 4.50
CA ASN A 151 -29.08 12.88 4.64
C ASN A 151 -29.69 12.56 3.28
N ARG A 152 -29.54 13.45 2.29
CA ARG A 152 -30.10 13.26 0.94
C ARG A 152 -29.41 12.15 0.16
N ILE A 153 -28.11 11.96 0.36
CA ILE A 153 -27.29 10.98 -0.36
C ILE A 153 -27.02 9.72 0.45
N ALA A 154 -27.53 9.62 1.68
CA ALA A 154 -27.27 8.47 2.55
C ALA A 154 -27.62 7.15 1.85
N PRO A 155 -26.75 6.12 1.94
CA PRO A 155 -27.07 4.79 1.43
C PRO A 155 -28.36 4.24 2.05
N ALA A 156 -29.13 3.48 1.27
CA ALA A 156 -30.35 2.87 1.76
C ALA A 156 -30.11 2.10 3.07
N GLY A 157 -31.01 2.25 4.04
CA GLY A 157 -30.91 1.57 5.36
C GLY A 157 -29.93 2.17 6.35
N THR A 158 -29.16 3.24 5.98
CA THR A 158 -28.20 3.90 6.85
C THR A 158 -28.46 5.42 6.97
N PRO A 159 -29.63 5.82 7.54
CA PRO A 159 -30.08 7.22 7.52
C PRO A 159 -29.31 8.14 8.47
N ARG A 160 -28.47 7.59 9.33
CA ARG A 160 -27.65 8.37 10.26
C ARG A 160 -26.23 8.47 9.76
N HIS A 161 -25.56 9.58 10.06
CA HIS A 161 -24.18 9.75 9.65
C HIS A 161 -23.36 10.42 10.77
N PHE A 162 -22.06 10.17 10.70
CA PHE A 162 -21.05 10.74 11.58
C PHE A 162 -19.87 11.23 10.74
N ILE A 163 -19.50 12.51 10.87
CA ILE A 163 -18.43 13.13 10.10
C ILE A 163 -17.13 13.04 10.92
N VAL A 164 -16.04 12.69 10.23
CA VAL A 164 -14.67 12.61 10.76
C VAL A 164 -13.70 13.23 9.73
N ASN A 165 -12.40 13.22 10.01
CA ASN A 165 -11.45 13.90 9.13
C ASN A 165 -10.92 12.98 7.99
N THR A 166 -10.86 11.68 8.19
CA THR A 166 -10.22 10.74 7.26
C THR A 166 -11.01 9.44 7.09
N GLY A 167 -10.69 8.69 6.02
CA GLY A 167 -11.26 7.36 5.81
C GLY A 167 -10.85 6.35 6.89
N ALA A 168 -9.61 6.44 7.40
CA ALA A 168 -9.19 5.58 8.49
C ALA A 168 -10.00 5.83 9.78
N GLU A 169 -10.29 7.11 10.10
CA GLU A 169 -11.17 7.45 11.22
C GLU A 169 -12.61 6.97 11.01
N ALA A 170 -13.13 7.01 9.78
CA ALA A 170 -14.45 6.46 9.47
C ALA A 170 -14.49 4.94 9.72
N VAL A 171 -13.48 4.21 9.27
CA VAL A 171 -13.34 2.77 9.54
C VAL A 171 -13.17 2.48 11.03
N GLU A 172 -12.32 3.24 11.74
CA GLU A 172 -12.13 3.08 13.20
C GLU A 172 -13.45 3.27 13.96
N ASN A 173 -14.26 4.27 13.60
CA ASN A 173 -15.54 4.49 14.25
C ASN A 173 -16.58 3.43 13.87
N ALA A 174 -16.54 2.88 12.65
CA ALA A 174 -17.36 1.72 12.27
C ALA A 174 -16.99 0.48 13.12
N ILE A 175 -15.69 0.20 13.27
CA ILE A 175 -15.18 -0.88 14.14
C ILE A 175 -15.62 -0.67 15.58
N LYS A 176 -15.42 0.53 16.13
CA LYS A 176 -15.86 0.86 17.52
C LYS A 176 -17.35 0.64 17.72
N ALA A 177 -18.19 1.03 16.75
CA ALA A 177 -19.63 0.90 16.86
C ALA A 177 -20.06 -0.58 16.96
N VAL A 178 -19.52 -1.45 16.09
CA VAL A 178 -19.89 -2.87 16.09
C VAL A 178 -19.28 -3.63 17.27
N LEU A 179 -18.07 -3.28 17.73
CA LEU A 179 -17.49 -3.86 18.94
C LEU A 179 -18.31 -3.45 20.18
N LEU A 180 -18.69 -2.18 20.31
CA LEU A 180 -19.52 -1.72 21.42
C LEU A 180 -20.92 -2.38 21.41
N ASN A 181 -21.50 -2.57 20.20
CA ASN A 181 -22.73 -3.33 20.05
C ASN A 181 -22.56 -4.76 20.60
N ARG A 182 -21.43 -5.41 20.29
CA ARG A 182 -21.16 -6.77 20.82
C ARG A 182 -20.98 -6.80 22.33
N VAL A 183 -20.15 -5.93 22.86
CA VAL A 183 -19.98 -5.79 24.34
C VAL A 183 -21.32 -5.68 25.06
N LYS A 184 -22.27 -4.91 24.51
CA LYS A 184 -23.59 -4.70 25.12
C LYS A 184 -24.58 -5.84 24.90
N THR A 185 -24.40 -6.61 23.85
CA THR A 185 -25.37 -7.66 23.46
C THR A 185 -24.85 -9.08 23.71
N SER A 186 -23.56 -9.27 24.05
CA SER A 186 -23.01 -10.56 24.45
C SER A 186 -23.17 -10.77 25.97
N GLU A 187 -23.38 -12.04 26.37
CA GLU A 187 -23.53 -12.40 27.79
C GLU A 187 -22.23 -12.26 28.59
N ASP A 188 -21.08 -12.44 27.92
CA ASP A 188 -19.73 -12.36 28.51
C ASP A 188 -19.07 -11.00 28.38
N GLY A 189 -19.72 -10.03 27.71
CA GLY A 189 -19.16 -8.70 27.47
C GLY A 189 -17.98 -8.70 26.49
N ASP A 190 -17.72 -9.82 25.79
CA ASP A 190 -16.68 -9.91 24.74
C ASP A 190 -17.10 -9.09 23.52
N GLY A 191 -16.24 -8.17 23.07
CA GLY A 191 -16.44 -7.36 21.87
C GLY A 191 -16.31 -8.17 20.57
N GLY A 192 -15.76 -9.38 20.62
CA GLY A 192 -15.55 -10.22 19.47
C GLY A 192 -14.44 -9.72 18.52
N PHE A 193 -14.55 -10.13 17.26
CA PHE A 193 -13.58 -9.78 16.21
C PHE A 193 -14.27 -9.37 14.91
N ILE A 194 -13.53 -8.67 14.07
CA ILE A 194 -13.97 -8.28 12.72
C ILE A 194 -13.43 -9.29 11.71
N VAL A 195 -14.26 -9.73 10.78
CA VAL A 195 -13.84 -10.51 9.62
C VAL A 195 -13.64 -9.56 8.45
N SER A 196 -12.46 -9.61 7.82
CA SER A 196 -12.16 -8.87 6.59
C SER A 196 -11.63 -9.81 5.50
N PHE A 197 -11.19 -9.29 4.39
CA PHE A 197 -10.86 -10.10 3.21
C PHE A 197 -9.40 -9.97 2.78
N ASP A 198 -8.88 -11.02 2.15
CA ASP A 198 -7.56 -11.03 1.53
C ASP A 198 -7.44 -9.89 0.50
N GLY A 199 -6.32 -9.17 0.56
CA GLY A 199 -6.05 -8.05 -0.33
C GLY A 199 -6.73 -6.73 0.04
N ALA A 200 -7.53 -6.70 1.11
CA ALA A 200 -8.23 -5.51 1.57
C ALA A 200 -7.30 -4.40 2.07
N PHE A 201 -7.75 -3.16 1.90
CA PHE A 201 -7.10 -1.97 2.46
C PHE A 201 -8.13 -1.03 3.10
N HIS A 202 -8.09 -0.93 4.42
CA HIS A 202 -9.06 -0.16 5.21
C HIS A 202 -8.45 1.00 5.99
N GLY A 203 -7.15 1.22 5.90
CA GLY A 203 -6.43 2.30 6.59
C GLY A 203 -5.11 1.84 7.21
N ARG A 204 -4.46 2.76 7.94
CA ARG A 204 -3.13 2.56 8.55
C ARG A 204 -3.07 2.92 10.03
N THR A 205 -4.18 3.30 10.68
CA THR A 205 -4.30 3.36 12.14
C THR A 205 -4.40 1.94 12.69
N LEU A 206 -4.05 1.68 13.95
CA LEU A 206 -3.89 0.31 14.46
C LEU A 206 -5.14 -0.56 14.30
N GLY A 207 -6.34 -0.03 14.54
CA GLY A 207 -7.59 -0.78 14.34
C GLY A 207 -7.89 -1.01 12.87
N SER A 208 -7.80 0.02 12.02
CA SER A 208 -8.00 -0.14 10.57
C SER A 208 -6.91 -0.98 9.92
N LEU A 209 -5.69 -0.97 10.49
CA LEU A 209 -4.58 -1.80 10.05
C LEU A 209 -4.82 -3.29 10.36
N ALA A 210 -5.52 -3.59 11.47
CA ALA A 210 -5.87 -4.97 11.84
C ALA A 210 -6.79 -5.64 10.80
N VAL A 211 -7.63 -4.86 10.10
CA VAL A 211 -8.52 -5.34 9.03
C VAL A 211 -7.94 -5.14 7.63
N THR A 212 -6.81 -4.44 7.49
CA THR A 212 -6.07 -4.29 6.24
C THR A 212 -5.22 -5.54 6.00
N HIS A 213 -5.36 -6.21 4.84
CA HIS A 213 -4.60 -7.40 4.48
C HIS A 213 -3.50 -7.10 3.45
N ARG A 214 -2.68 -6.07 3.71
CA ARG A 214 -1.46 -5.80 2.94
C ARG A 214 -0.24 -6.09 3.80
N LYS A 215 0.46 -7.18 3.50
CA LYS A 215 1.61 -7.67 4.27
C LYS A 215 2.63 -6.56 4.56
N LYS A 216 3.02 -5.78 3.54
CA LYS A 216 3.98 -4.67 3.71
C LYS A 216 3.47 -3.54 4.62
N ALA A 217 2.16 -3.32 4.72
CA ALA A 217 1.59 -2.27 5.56
C ALA A 217 1.46 -2.69 7.03
N ARG A 218 1.30 -4.01 7.28
CA ARG A 218 1.11 -4.57 8.64
C ARG A 218 2.42 -4.99 9.29
N LEU A 219 3.44 -5.29 8.51
CA LEU A 219 4.69 -5.81 9.04
C LEU A 219 5.29 -4.84 10.06
N GLY A 220 5.58 -5.34 11.25
CA GLY A 220 6.20 -4.58 12.32
C GLY A 220 5.27 -3.83 13.26
N PHE A 221 3.96 -3.88 13.04
CA PHE A 221 3.00 -3.26 13.94
C PHE A 221 2.19 -4.28 14.73
N PRO A 222 2.02 -4.11 16.06
CA PRO A 222 1.07 -4.90 16.82
C PRO A 222 -0.35 -4.55 16.35
N THR A 223 -1.09 -5.54 15.88
CA THR A 223 -2.49 -5.41 15.47
C THR A 223 -3.33 -6.49 16.14
N PHE A 224 -4.65 -6.31 16.14
CA PHE A 224 -5.55 -7.37 16.54
C PHE A 224 -5.41 -8.57 15.58
N ASP A 225 -5.36 -9.78 16.13
CA ASP A 225 -5.31 -11.02 15.35
C ASP A 225 -6.72 -11.41 14.89
N TRP A 226 -7.28 -10.59 14.00
CA TRP A 226 -8.59 -10.80 13.41
C TRP A 226 -8.51 -11.57 12.10
N PRO A 227 -9.46 -12.45 11.81
CA PRO A 227 -9.40 -13.32 10.65
C PRO A 227 -9.60 -12.55 9.33
N HIS A 228 -8.78 -12.90 8.35
CA HIS A 228 -8.97 -12.54 6.96
C HIS A 228 -9.39 -13.79 6.17
N ILE A 229 -10.43 -13.66 5.37
CA ILE A 229 -10.92 -14.74 4.52
C ILE A 229 -10.68 -14.40 3.04
N LEU A 230 -10.76 -15.41 2.19
CA LEU A 230 -10.55 -15.24 0.75
C LEU A 230 -11.52 -14.21 0.17
N PHE A 231 -11.01 -13.19 -0.55
CA PHE A 231 -11.84 -12.36 -1.40
C PHE A 231 -12.11 -13.10 -2.72
N PRO A 232 -13.38 -13.42 -3.03
CA PRO A 232 -13.70 -14.26 -4.18
C PRO A 232 -13.77 -13.41 -5.46
N VAL A 233 -12.59 -13.10 -6.00
CA VAL A 233 -12.49 -12.35 -7.26
C VAL A 233 -13.28 -13.06 -8.36
N GLU A 234 -14.11 -12.31 -9.07
CA GLU A 234 -14.76 -12.78 -10.28
C GLU A 234 -13.69 -12.99 -11.36
N GLU A 235 -13.47 -14.25 -11.74
CA GLU A 235 -12.43 -14.62 -12.68
C GLU A 235 -12.96 -14.51 -14.12
N LEU A 236 -12.43 -13.54 -14.85
CA LEU A 236 -12.80 -13.30 -16.25
C LEU A 236 -12.47 -14.54 -17.11
N GLY A 237 -13.50 -15.05 -17.78
CA GLY A 237 -13.36 -16.24 -18.65
C GLY A 237 -13.39 -17.59 -17.92
N SER A 238 -13.57 -17.63 -16.59
CA SER A 238 -13.68 -18.88 -15.83
C SER A 238 -14.78 -18.87 -14.77
N PRO A 239 -16.07 -19.01 -15.16
CA PRO A 239 -17.20 -19.05 -14.23
C PRO A 239 -17.05 -20.15 -13.16
N LYS A 240 -16.49 -21.30 -13.54
CA LYS A 240 -16.28 -22.43 -12.62
C LYS A 240 -15.27 -22.07 -11.51
N GLU A 241 -14.22 -21.33 -11.82
CA GLU A 241 -13.24 -20.90 -10.84
C GLU A 241 -13.81 -19.81 -9.93
N THR A 242 -14.58 -18.88 -10.50
CA THR A 242 -15.35 -17.89 -9.72
C THR A 242 -16.22 -18.59 -8.69
N LEU A 243 -17.03 -19.58 -9.10
CA LEU A 243 -17.89 -20.36 -8.20
C LEU A 243 -17.10 -21.05 -7.07
N ARG A 244 -15.97 -21.66 -7.38
CA ARG A 244 -15.10 -22.31 -6.38
C ARG A 244 -14.57 -21.32 -5.35
N ARG A 245 -14.15 -20.14 -5.78
CA ARG A 245 -13.64 -19.08 -4.88
C ARG A 245 -14.74 -18.55 -3.97
N GLU A 246 -15.94 -18.35 -4.51
CA GLU A 246 -17.12 -17.94 -3.74
C GLU A 246 -17.48 -19.00 -2.70
N GLU A 247 -17.58 -20.27 -3.07
CA GLU A 247 -17.83 -21.36 -2.14
C GLU A 247 -16.80 -21.42 -1.02
N ARG A 248 -15.54 -21.30 -1.36
CA ARG A 248 -14.46 -21.30 -0.37
C ARG A 248 -14.57 -20.12 0.59
N SER A 249 -14.82 -18.93 0.08
CA SER A 249 -14.99 -17.72 0.88
C SER A 249 -16.19 -17.80 1.83
N LEU A 250 -17.36 -18.19 1.28
CA LEU A 250 -18.59 -18.36 2.06
C LEU A 250 -18.42 -19.45 3.13
N LYS A 251 -17.70 -20.54 2.80
CA LYS A 251 -17.41 -21.61 3.77
C LYS A 251 -16.52 -21.12 4.90
N GLN A 252 -15.48 -20.33 4.60
CA GLN A 252 -14.62 -19.73 5.63
C GLN A 252 -15.43 -18.81 6.56
N LEU A 253 -16.30 -17.95 6.00
CA LEU A 253 -17.18 -17.10 6.81
C LEU A 253 -18.15 -17.94 7.66
N TRP A 254 -18.81 -18.92 7.05
CA TRP A 254 -19.76 -19.79 7.73
C TRP A 254 -19.09 -20.54 8.90
N ASP A 255 -17.87 -21.02 8.71
CA ASP A 255 -17.11 -21.68 9.75
C ASP A 255 -16.85 -20.74 10.94
N LEU A 256 -16.48 -19.49 10.68
CA LEU A 256 -16.33 -18.47 11.73
C LEU A 256 -17.65 -18.19 12.46
N LEU A 257 -18.76 -18.12 11.73
CA LEU A 257 -20.09 -17.89 12.31
C LEU A 257 -20.56 -19.04 13.19
N VAL A 258 -20.34 -20.27 12.75
CA VAL A 258 -20.82 -21.47 13.47
C VAL A 258 -19.89 -21.89 14.62
N SER A 259 -18.60 -21.75 14.47
CA SER A 259 -17.60 -22.24 15.44
C SER A 259 -16.86 -21.14 16.20
N GLY A 260 -16.97 -19.89 15.78
CA GLY A 260 -16.20 -18.75 16.31
C GLY A 260 -14.70 -18.80 15.96
N ARG A 261 -14.29 -19.69 15.07
CA ARG A 261 -12.88 -19.84 14.59
C ARG A 261 -12.83 -20.57 13.26
N LEU A 262 -11.75 -20.41 12.52
CA LEU A 262 -11.48 -21.24 11.34
C LEU A 262 -11.18 -22.69 11.78
N PRO A 263 -11.90 -23.71 11.28
CA PRO A 263 -11.69 -25.09 11.67
C PRO A 263 -10.41 -25.67 11.06
N ARG A 264 -9.80 -26.61 11.80
CA ARG A 264 -8.66 -27.40 11.31
C ARG A 264 -9.06 -28.62 10.47
N ALA A 265 -10.35 -29.03 10.51
CA ALA A 265 -10.90 -30.14 9.74
C ALA A 265 -12.41 -29.98 9.53
N ASP A 266 -12.91 -30.39 8.36
CA ASP A 266 -14.29 -30.23 7.92
C ASP A 266 -15.21 -31.33 8.51
N LYS A 267 -15.95 -30.99 9.57
CA LYS A 267 -16.95 -31.89 10.18
C LYS A 267 -18.42 -31.47 9.96
N SER A 268 -18.67 -30.43 9.14
CA SER A 268 -19.99 -29.78 9.05
C SER A 268 -20.50 -29.57 7.61
N LYS A 269 -20.01 -30.38 6.67
CA LYS A 269 -20.26 -30.22 5.23
C LYS A 269 -21.76 -30.23 4.88
N ASP A 270 -22.53 -31.16 5.44
CA ASP A 270 -23.95 -31.32 5.09
C ASP A 270 -24.83 -30.14 5.57
N THR A 271 -24.50 -29.56 6.74
CA THR A 271 -25.19 -28.38 7.26
C THR A 271 -24.91 -27.14 6.41
N TYR A 272 -23.63 -26.91 6.09
CA TYR A 272 -23.22 -25.85 5.19
C TYR A 272 -23.93 -25.94 3.83
N GLN A 273 -23.96 -27.15 3.22
CA GLN A 273 -24.60 -27.33 1.92
C GLN A 273 -26.12 -27.05 1.96
N ARG A 274 -26.81 -27.46 3.02
CA ARG A 274 -28.26 -27.16 3.19
C ARG A 274 -28.53 -25.67 3.32
N GLU A 275 -27.75 -24.96 4.10
CA GLU A 275 -27.86 -23.51 4.25
C GLU A 275 -27.60 -22.79 2.94
N MET A 276 -26.51 -23.15 2.25
CA MET A 276 -26.18 -22.54 0.94
C MET A 276 -27.24 -22.84 -0.12
N ALA A 277 -27.82 -24.04 -0.13
CA ALA A 277 -28.91 -24.38 -1.04
C ALA A 277 -30.17 -23.53 -0.77
N ALA A 278 -30.49 -23.30 0.51
CA ALA A 278 -31.63 -22.42 0.86
C ALA A 278 -31.39 -20.96 0.40
N LEU A 279 -30.14 -20.46 0.48
CA LEU A 279 -29.82 -19.15 -0.07
C LEU A 279 -29.93 -19.12 -1.59
N ASP A 280 -29.44 -20.17 -2.30
CA ASP A 280 -29.54 -20.25 -3.77
C ASP A 280 -31.02 -20.33 -4.21
N GLU A 281 -31.85 -21.11 -3.53
CA GLU A 281 -33.30 -21.20 -3.80
C GLU A 281 -34.00 -19.85 -3.59
N PHE A 282 -33.68 -19.15 -2.50
CA PHE A 282 -34.22 -17.82 -2.25
C PHE A 282 -33.79 -16.81 -3.33
N LEU A 283 -32.51 -16.77 -3.69
CA LEU A 283 -31.98 -15.86 -4.69
C LEU A 283 -32.38 -16.19 -6.13
N ALA A 284 -32.94 -17.39 -6.38
CA ALA A 284 -33.52 -17.76 -7.67
C ALA A 284 -34.96 -17.23 -7.88
N ARG A 285 -35.57 -16.63 -6.86
CA ARG A 285 -36.89 -15.99 -6.95
C ARG A 285 -36.89 -14.76 -7.85
N PRO A 286 -38.04 -14.28 -8.31
CA PRO A 286 -38.14 -13.03 -9.06
C PRO A 286 -37.47 -11.86 -8.32
N PRO A 287 -36.84 -10.93 -9.05
CA PRO A 287 -36.17 -9.75 -8.45
C PRO A 287 -37.10 -8.93 -7.52
N SER A 288 -38.41 -8.86 -7.84
CA SER A 288 -39.40 -8.17 -7.00
C SER A 288 -39.59 -8.81 -5.64
N GLU A 289 -39.45 -10.14 -5.53
CA GLU A 289 -39.55 -10.84 -4.24
C GLU A 289 -38.27 -10.73 -3.42
N ILE A 290 -37.10 -10.84 -4.05
CA ILE A 290 -35.80 -10.70 -3.33
C ILE A 290 -35.51 -9.27 -2.92
N ALA A 291 -36.20 -8.27 -3.47
CA ALA A 291 -36.16 -6.89 -3.05
C ALA A 291 -37.26 -6.51 -2.04
N ASP A 292 -38.24 -7.41 -1.79
CA ASP A 292 -39.32 -7.16 -0.86
C ASP A 292 -38.85 -7.36 0.59
N THR A 293 -38.94 -6.30 1.37
CA THR A 293 -38.43 -6.27 2.75
C THR A 293 -39.12 -7.28 3.67
N GLU A 294 -40.44 -7.52 3.49
CA GLU A 294 -41.17 -8.45 4.32
C GLU A 294 -40.85 -9.90 3.95
N ILE A 295 -40.73 -10.20 2.65
CA ILE A 295 -40.33 -11.53 2.16
C ILE A 295 -38.89 -11.86 2.62
N VAL A 296 -37.98 -10.93 2.50
CA VAL A 296 -36.57 -11.09 3.00
C VAL A 296 -36.56 -11.29 4.51
N ALA A 297 -37.32 -10.50 5.27
CA ALA A 297 -37.37 -10.62 6.73
C ALA A 297 -37.95 -11.99 7.16
N ALA A 298 -39.03 -12.44 6.52
CA ALA A 298 -39.62 -13.75 6.78
C ALA A 298 -38.62 -14.89 6.47
N PHE A 299 -37.93 -14.82 5.34
CA PHE A 299 -36.90 -15.80 5.00
C PHE A 299 -35.77 -15.82 6.05
N VAL A 300 -35.23 -14.66 6.40
CA VAL A 300 -34.15 -14.54 7.41
C VAL A 300 -34.61 -15.11 8.76
N GLN A 301 -35.83 -14.81 9.20
CA GLN A 301 -36.37 -15.34 10.45
C GLN A 301 -36.55 -16.87 10.41
N ALA A 302 -37.04 -17.40 9.29
CA ALA A 302 -37.19 -18.86 9.11
C ALA A 302 -35.84 -19.58 9.18
N GLN A 303 -34.81 -19.05 8.50
CA GLN A 303 -33.46 -19.62 8.55
C GLN A 303 -32.84 -19.47 9.95
N ARG A 304 -32.98 -18.31 10.60
CA ARG A 304 -32.48 -18.06 11.96
C ARG A 304 -33.12 -19.05 12.98
N ALA A 305 -34.37 -19.37 12.83
CA ALA A 305 -35.06 -20.32 13.70
C ALA A 305 -34.51 -21.77 13.62
N THR A 306 -33.74 -22.09 12.57
CA THR A 306 -33.04 -23.38 12.45
C THR A 306 -31.73 -23.43 13.23
N LEU A 307 -31.20 -22.28 13.63
CA LEU A 307 -29.94 -22.20 14.38
C LEU A 307 -30.14 -22.65 15.84
N THR A 308 -29.24 -23.49 16.32
CA THR A 308 -29.28 -23.84 17.77
C THR A 308 -28.83 -22.62 18.59
N PRO A 309 -29.29 -22.48 19.85
CA PRO A 309 -28.85 -21.40 20.74
C PRO A 309 -27.31 -21.31 20.88
N ASP A 310 -26.64 -22.44 20.85
CA ASP A 310 -25.19 -22.52 20.96
C ASP A 310 -24.48 -21.96 19.72
N VAL A 311 -24.98 -22.28 18.52
CA VAL A 311 -24.48 -21.71 17.24
C VAL A 311 -24.71 -20.20 17.22
N PHE A 312 -25.92 -19.74 17.59
CA PHE A 312 -26.24 -18.33 17.63
C PHE A 312 -25.36 -17.56 18.64
N ARG A 313 -25.08 -18.14 19.81
CA ARG A 313 -24.15 -17.56 20.77
C ARG A 313 -22.73 -17.45 20.23
N ARG A 314 -22.24 -18.51 19.54
CA ARG A 314 -20.88 -18.51 18.96
C ARG A 314 -20.75 -17.51 17.82
N SER A 315 -21.78 -17.34 16.98
CA SER A 315 -21.74 -16.36 15.89
C SER A 315 -21.54 -14.93 16.39
N ARG A 316 -21.96 -14.66 17.63
CA ARG A 316 -21.76 -13.35 18.27
C ARG A 316 -20.27 -13.01 18.56
N ARG A 317 -19.36 -13.97 18.43
CA ARG A 317 -17.93 -13.65 18.42
C ARG A 317 -17.50 -12.91 17.15
N VAL A 318 -18.26 -12.99 16.07
CA VAL A 318 -18.07 -12.15 14.90
C VAL A 318 -18.81 -10.83 15.13
N ALA A 319 -18.07 -9.77 15.41
CA ALA A 319 -18.65 -8.44 15.66
C ALA A 319 -19.19 -7.80 14.39
N ALA A 320 -18.51 -7.99 13.26
CA ALA A 320 -18.95 -7.56 11.93
C ALA A 320 -18.16 -8.26 10.83
N VAL A 321 -18.68 -8.17 9.60
CA VAL A 321 -17.92 -8.41 8.36
C VAL A 321 -17.68 -7.05 7.69
N LEU A 322 -16.43 -6.77 7.32
CA LEU A 322 -16.01 -5.55 6.64
C LEU A 322 -15.49 -5.90 5.25
N VAL A 323 -16.02 -5.25 4.21
CA VAL A 323 -15.70 -5.53 2.81
C VAL A 323 -15.66 -4.27 1.96
N GLU A 324 -14.69 -4.18 1.04
CA GLU A 324 -14.73 -3.22 -0.06
C GLU A 324 -15.65 -3.78 -1.17
N PRO A 325 -16.61 -3.01 -1.72
CA PRO A 325 -17.38 -3.48 -2.89
C PRO A 325 -16.48 -3.85 -4.07
N ILE A 326 -15.46 -3.02 -4.31
CA ILE A 326 -14.37 -3.27 -5.25
C ILE A 326 -13.06 -2.98 -4.51
N GLN A 327 -12.20 -3.97 -4.39
CA GLN A 327 -10.90 -3.79 -3.76
C GLN A 327 -9.99 -2.92 -4.63
N GLY A 328 -9.76 -1.67 -4.22
CA GLY A 328 -8.91 -0.74 -4.98
C GLY A 328 -7.44 -1.12 -4.91
N GLU A 329 -6.86 -1.09 -3.72
CA GLU A 329 -5.46 -1.44 -3.46
C GLU A 329 -5.16 -2.93 -3.70
N GLY A 330 -6.16 -3.79 -3.59
CA GLY A 330 -6.06 -5.22 -3.88
C GLY A 330 -5.90 -5.53 -5.37
N GLY A 331 -6.13 -4.56 -6.27
CA GLY A 331 -5.95 -4.72 -7.71
C GLY A 331 -7.24 -4.53 -8.53
N VAL A 332 -8.09 -3.60 -8.17
CA VAL A 332 -9.41 -3.36 -8.80
C VAL A 332 -10.21 -4.66 -8.93
N ARG A 333 -10.33 -5.37 -7.82
CA ARG A 333 -10.94 -6.70 -7.77
C ARG A 333 -12.40 -6.60 -7.40
N MET A 334 -13.24 -7.26 -8.17
CA MET A 334 -14.69 -7.36 -7.93
C MET A 334 -15.07 -8.79 -7.54
N ALA A 335 -16.03 -8.92 -6.65
CA ALA A 335 -16.76 -10.16 -6.42
C ALA A 335 -18.09 -10.13 -7.17
N SER A 336 -18.67 -11.29 -7.46
CA SER A 336 -19.95 -11.34 -8.15
C SER A 336 -21.11 -10.82 -7.29
N ALA A 337 -22.15 -10.31 -7.93
CA ALA A 337 -23.39 -9.92 -7.24
C ALA A 337 -24.01 -11.10 -6.45
N ARG A 338 -23.91 -12.34 -6.98
CA ARG A 338 -24.36 -13.54 -6.30
C ARG A 338 -23.67 -13.73 -4.95
N PHE A 339 -22.35 -13.58 -4.92
CA PHE A 339 -21.58 -13.69 -3.68
C PHE A 339 -22.00 -12.61 -2.66
N MET A 340 -22.09 -11.36 -3.08
CA MET A 340 -22.44 -10.24 -2.18
C MET A 340 -23.87 -10.37 -1.63
N ARG A 341 -24.81 -10.87 -2.44
CA ARG A 341 -26.17 -11.17 -1.98
C ARG A 341 -26.19 -12.30 -0.93
N LYS A 342 -25.45 -13.39 -1.16
CA LYS A 342 -25.29 -14.47 -0.18
C LYS A 342 -24.61 -13.99 1.10
N LEU A 343 -23.54 -13.22 0.96
CA LEU A 343 -22.84 -12.59 2.08
C LEU A 343 -23.81 -11.78 2.95
N ARG A 344 -24.65 -10.96 2.30
CA ARG A 344 -25.64 -10.13 3.01
C ARG A 344 -26.70 -10.98 3.72
N LEU A 345 -27.27 -11.98 3.05
CA LEU A 345 -28.25 -12.88 3.69
C LEU A 345 -27.64 -13.64 4.87
N LEU A 346 -26.43 -14.18 4.68
CA LEU A 346 -25.74 -14.93 5.72
C LEU A 346 -25.48 -14.05 6.95
N THR A 347 -24.96 -12.84 6.77
CA THR A 347 -24.75 -11.90 7.88
C THR A 347 -26.05 -11.53 8.59
N ARG A 348 -27.18 -11.41 7.87
CA ARG A 348 -28.49 -11.14 8.48
C ARG A 348 -29.02 -12.33 9.26
N ILE A 349 -28.90 -13.57 8.74
CA ILE A 349 -29.34 -14.79 9.42
C ILE A 349 -28.61 -14.93 10.77
N TYR A 350 -27.30 -14.69 10.80
CA TYR A 350 -26.48 -14.82 12.00
C TYR A 350 -26.42 -13.57 12.89
N ASP A 351 -27.16 -12.53 12.56
CA ASP A 351 -27.21 -11.26 13.30
C ASP A 351 -25.85 -10.59 13.44
N VAL A 352 -25.08 -10.56 12.33
CA VAL A 352 -23.77 -9.95 12.22
C VAL A 352 -23.87 -8.71 11.34
N PRO A 353 -23.47 -7.52 11.80
CA PRO A 353 -23.40 -6.31 10.97
C PRO A 353 -22.50 -6.49 9.75
N LEU A 354 -22.93 -5.96 8.59
CA LEU A 354 -22.14 -5.85 7.37
C LEU A 354 -21.74 -4.40 7.15
N ILE A 355 -20.45 -4.17 7.04
CA ILE A 355 -19.84 -2.85 6.77
C ILE A 355 -19.33 -2.86 5.33
N PHE A 356 -19.79 -1.94 4.49
CA PHE A 356 -19.15 -1.65 3.22
C PHE A 356 -18.16 -0.50 3.36
N ASP A 357 -16.92 -0.75 2.98
CA ASP A 357 -15.92 0.29 2.86
C ASP A 357 -15.98 0.92 1.45
N GLU A 358 -16.66 2.05 1.37
CA GLU A 358 -16.81 2.85 0.16
C GLU A 358 -15.86 4.07 0.14
N VAL A 359 -14.81 4.05 0.93
CA VAL A 359 -13.83 5.15 0.99
C VAL A 359 -13.26 5.44 -0.40
N GLN A 360 -13.03 4.43 -1.22
CA GLN A 360 -12.54 4.61 -2.58
C GLN A 360 -13.66 4.55 -3.63
N THR A 361 -14.62 3.66 -3.46
CA THR A 361 -15.62 3.31 -4.46
C THR A 361 -16.83 4.23 -4.48
N GLY A 362 -17.15 4.84 -3.35
CA GLY A 362 -18.37 5.62 -3.16
C GLY A 362 -18.40 6.95 -3.94
N TRP A 363 -19.59 7.48 -4.00
CA TRP A 363 -19.94 8.78 -4.59
C TRP A 363 -19.52 8.92 -6.05
N GLY A 364 -20.11 8.08 -6.89
CA GLY A 364 -20.03 8.20 -8.35
C GLY A 364 -18.89 7.42 -9.00
N MET A 365 -17.82 7.03 -8.27
CA MET A 365 -16.60 6.43 -8.83
C MET A 365 -16.86 5.26 -9.79
N THR A 366 -17.89 4.48 -9.51
CA THR A 366 -18.25 3.28 -10.28
C THR A 366 -19.41 3.47 -11.24
N GLY A 367 -19.88 4.73 -11.45
CA GLY A 367 -21.07 5.04 -12.25
C GLY A 367 -22.40 4.82 -11.52
N ARG A 368 -22.36 4.41 -10.26
CA ARG A 368 -23.45 4.40 -9.28
C ARG A 368 -23.11 5.35 -8.15
N LEU A 369 -24.11 5.84 -7.41
CA LEU A 369 -23.81 6.71 -6.25
C LEU A 369 -22.98 5.95 -5.21
N TRP A 370 -23.39 4.71 -4.90
CA TRP A 370 -22.65 3.79 -4.05
C TRP A 370 -22.32 2.51 -4.82
N ALA A 371 -21.10 2.00 -4.69
CA ALA A 371 -20.69 0.84 -5.47
C ALA A 371 -21.43 -0.45 -5.06
N HIS A 372 -21.85 -0.58 -3.81
CA HIS A 372 -22.66 -1.74 -3.40
C HIS A 372 -24.03 -1.81 -4.09
N GLU A 373 -24.51 -0.74 -4.70
CA GLU A 373 -25.74 -0.74 -5.51
C GLU A 373 -25.63 -1.62 -6.77
N HIS A 374 -24.40 -1.92 -7.24
CA HIS A 374 -24.20 -2.86 -8.34
C HIS A 374 -24.64 -4.30 -8.02
N PHE A 375 -24.79 -4.62 -6.75
CA PHE A 375 -25.09 -5.98 -6.34
C PHE A 375 -26.58 -6.26 -6.15
N ASP A 376 -27.46 -5.24 -6.16
CA ASP A 376 -28.89 -5.36 -5.87
C ASP A 376 -29.12 -6.23 -4.63
N LEU A 377 -28.56 -5.80 -3.50
CA LEU A 377 -28.59 -6.56 -2.25
C LEU A 377 -30.04 -6.80 -1.77
N PRO A 378 -30.35 -8.00 -1.23
CA PRO A 378 -31.70 -8.31 -0.73
C PRO A 378 -32.12 -7.42 0.45
N CYS A 379 -31.18 -6.87 1.19
CA CYS A 379 -31.42 -5.85 2.21
C CYS A 379 -30.18 -4.96 2.35
N PRO A 380 -30.35 -3.71 2.82
CA PRO A 380 -29.27 -2.73 2.93
C PRO A 380 -28.14 -3.18 3.84
N PRO A 381 -26.92 -2.62 3.69
CA PRO A 381 -25.84 -2.77 4.67
C PRO A 381 -26.20 -2.14 6.01
N ASP A 382 -25.43 -2.45 7.04
CA ASP A 382 -25.63 -1.87 8.38
C ASP A 382 -24.78 -0.61 8.60
N LEU A 383 -23.58 -0.55 7.98
CA LEU A 383 -22.72 0.62 7.97
C LEU A 383 -22.04 0.78 6.60
N VAL A 384 -21.78 2.05 6.23
CA VAL A 384 -21.02 2.40 5.03
C VAL A 384 -20.00 3.49 5.40
N THR A 385 -18.70 3.24 5.14
CA THR A 385 -17.66 4.25 5.32
C THR A 385 -17.37 4.95 4.01
N TRP A 386 -17.17 6.25 4.04
CA TRP A 386 -16.88 7.07 2.87
C TRP A 386 -15.84 8.16 3.21
N ALA A 387 -14.95 8.48 2.26
CA ALA A 387 -13.98 9.54 2.38
C ALA A 387 -13.42 9.92 1.01
N LYS A 388 -12.15 10.31 0.92
CA LYS A 388 -11.48 10.72 -0.32
C LYS A 388 -12.25 11.85 -1.01
N LYS A 389 -13.09 11.52 -2.00
CA LYS A 389 -13.95 12.50 -2.71
C LYS A 389 -14.91 13.27 -1.79
N ALA A 390 -15.16 12.76 -0.59
CA ALA A 390 -15.87 13.49 0.47
C ALA A 390 -15.07 14.65 1.04
N GLN A 391 -13.79 14.78 0.72
CA GLN A 391 -12.88 15.79 1.30
C GLN A 391 -12.78 15.76 2.84
N ASN A 392 -13.51 14.86 3.44
CA ASN A 392 -13.60 14.50 4.85
C ASN A 392 -13.78 12.99 4.97
N GLY A 393 -13.95 12.46 6.16
CA GLY A 393 -14.43 11.11 6.40
C GLY A 393 -15.90 11.12 6.82
N VAL A 394 -16.66 10.16 6.39
CA VAL A 394 -18.08 10.00 6.76
C VAL A 394 -18.36 8.54 7.06
N LEU A 395 -19.10 8.29 8.11
CA LEU A 395 -19.66 6.99 8.45
C LEU A 395 -21.19 7.08 8.40
N PHE A 396 -21.82 6.31 7.51
CA PHE A 396 -23.26 6.12 7.49
C PHE A 396 -23.65 4.89 8.31
N VAL A 397 -24.73 4.97 9.08
CA VAL A 397 -25.09 3.99 10.10
C VAL A 397 -26.58 3.70 10.09
N SER A 398 -26.95 2.42 10.22
CA SER A 398 -28.33 1.99 10.41
C SER A 398 -28.88 2.41 11.78
N GLU A 399 -30.20 2.64 11.90
CA GLU A 399 -30.84 3.08 13.15
C GLU A 399 -30.48 2.21 14.37
N PRO A 400 -30.47 0.86 14.29
CA PRO A 400 -30.12 0.05 15.46
C PRO A 400 -28.73 0.30 16.03
N LEU A 401 -27.76 0.63 15.15
CA LEU A 401 -26.38 0.91 15.56
C LEU A 401 -26.14 2.39 15.86
N ALA A 402 -27.00 3.29 15.39
CA ALA A 402 -26.86 4.73 15.59
C ALA A 402 -27.01 5.16 17.06
N THR A 403 -27.70 4.39 17.87
CA THR A 403 -27.89 4.68 19.30
C THR A 403 -26.57 4.77 20.06
N PHE A 404 -25.52 4.08 19.62
CA PHE A 404 -24.20 4.10 20.26
C PHE A 404 -23.47 5.43 20.06
N PHE A 405 -23.78 6.17 18.99
CA PHE A 405 -23.20 7.49 18.72
C PHE A 405 -23.76 8.58 19.63
N GLN A 406 -24.85 8.29 20.34
CA GLN A 406 -25.43 9.19 21.35
C GLN A 406 -24.74 9.04 22.71
N GLU A 407 -23.87 8.06 22.91
CA GLU A 407 -23.14 7.88 24.15
C GLU A 407 -22.03 8.93 24.27
N GLU A 408 -22.11 9.68 25.36
CA GLU A 408 -21.20 10.80 25.62
C GLU A 408 -19.73 10.38 25.50
N LYS A 409 -18.94 11.14 24.74
CA LYS A 409 -17.47 11.04 24.60
C LYS A 409 -16.92 9.75 24.02
N LYS A 410 -17.73 8.86 23.44
CA LYS A 410 -17.23 7.61 22.86
C LYS A 410 -16.81 7.74 21.39
N PHE A 411 -17.49 8.58 20.62
CA PHE A 411 -17.32 8.69 19.15
C PHE A 411 -16.93 10.11 18.71
N ASN A 412 -16.68 11.03 19.62
CA ASN A 412 -16.32 12.39 19.28
C ASN A 412 -14.93 12.47 18.64
N THR A 413 -14.83 13.29 17.58
CA THR A 413 -13.58 13.89 17.13
C THR A 413 -13.71 15.41 17.30
N THR A 414 -12.69 16.08 17.81
CA THR A 414 -12.76 17.54 18.10
C THR A 414 -13.23 18.35 16.89
N TRP A 415 -12.71 18.04 15.73
CA TRP A 415 -12.97 18.83 14.52
C TRP A 415 -14.25 18.40 13.78
N GLU A 416 -14.62 17.14 13.81
CA GLU A 416 -15.76 16.59 13.04
C GLU A 416 -15.73 17.06 11.56
N GLY A 417 -14.57 16.90 10.92
CA GLY A 417 -14.30 17.33 9.57
C GLY A 417 -13.53 18.66 9.46
N ASP A 418 -13.22 19.06 8.25
CA ASP A 418 -12.54 20.30 7.89
C ASP A 418 -13.49 21.25 7.19
N SER A 419 -13.55 22.52 7.63
CA SER A 419 -14.49 23.51 7.09
C SER A 419 -14.29 23.75 5.59
N VAL A 420 -13.04 23.88 5.11
CA VAL A 420 -12.76 24.08 3.68
C VAL A 420 -13.12 22.83 2.88
N GLY A 421 -12.84 21.64 3.43
CA GLY A 421 -13.28 20.36 2.86
C GLY A 421 -14.80 20.26 2.74
N MET A 422 -15.55 20.75 3.74
CA MET A 422 -17.02 20.83 3.68
C MET A 422 -17.52 21.72 2.55
N VAL A 423 -16.89 22.87 2.35
CA VAL A 423 -17.22 23.78 1.24
C VAL A 423 -16.96 23.13 -0.11
N ARG A 424 -15.77 22.52 -0.27
CA ARG A 424 -15.44 21.81 -1.52
C ARG A 424 -16.46 20.72 -1.82
N LEU A 425 -16.79 19.88 -0.83
CA LEU A 425 -17.74 18.79 -0.99
C LEU A 425 -19.11 19.33 -1.41
N LEU A 426 -19.62 20.36 -0.75
CA LEU A 426 -20.92 20.97 -1.12
C LEU A 426 -20.91 21.51 -2.56
N ALA A 427 -19.84 22.17 -2.98
CA ALA A 427 -19.70 22.65 -4.36
C ALA A 427 -19.62 21.51 -5.38
N LEU A 428 -18.96 20.40 -5.02
CA LEU A 428 -18.82 19.23 -5.89
C LEU A 428 -20.11 18.40 -5.97
N MET A 429 -20.93 18.37 -4.89
CA MET A 429 -22.19 17.61 -4.87
C MET A 429 -23.15 18.04 -5.98
N ASP A 430 -23.21 19.32 -6.28
CA ASP A 430 -24.07 19.87 -7.32
C ASP A 430 -23.59 19.55 -8.74
N LYS A 431 -22.35 19.11 -8.89
CA LYS A 431 -21.70 18.80 -10.18
C LYS A 431 -21.74 17.32 -10.56
N LEU A 432 -22.14 16.45 -9.66
CA LEU A 432 -22.10 15.01 -9.93
C LEU A 432 -23.14 14.59 -10.98
N ASP A 433 -22.67 14.23 -12.16
CA ASP A 433 -23.43 13.62 -13.25
C ASP A 433 -22.96 12.17 -13.45
N LEU A 434 -23.75 11.20 -12.97
CA LEU A 434 -23.44 9.77 -13.09
C LEU A 434 -23.42 9.28 -14.56
N ASP A 435 -24.17 9.93 -15.46
CA ASP A 435 -24.13 9.61 -16.89
C ASP A 435 -22.80 10.07 -17.50
N GLN A 436 -22.27 11.21 -17.07
CA GLN A 436 -20.94 11.66 -17.46
C GLN A 436 -19.88 10.70 -16.96
N VAL A 437 -19.93 10.27 -15.69
CA VAL A 437 -18.99 9.29 -15.14
C VAL A 437 -18.99 8.00 -15.95
N ARG A 438 -20.18 7.50 -16.32
CA ARG A 438 -20.31 6.29 -17.16
C ARG A 438 -19.69 6.49 -18.54
N ARG A 439 -20.01 7.59 -19.23
CA ARG A 439 -19.43 7.91 -20.55
C ARG A 439 -17.90 8.01 -20.52
N THR A 440 -17.36 8.68 -19.50
CA THR A 440 -15.90 8.79 -19.28
C THR A 440 -15.27 7.43 -19.06
N GLY A 441 -15.89 6.59 -18.20
CA GLY A 441 -15.43 5.24 -17.92
C GLY A 441 -15.50 4.31 -19.13
N ASP A 442 -16.59 4.35 -19.89
CA ASP A 442 -16.79 3.51 -21.08
C ASP A 442 -15.75 3.84 -22.17
N ARG A 443 -15.45 5.14 -22.39
CA ARG A 443 -14.40 5.55 -23.31
C ARG A 443 -13.01 5.04 -22.90
N ALA A 444 -12.67 5.22 -21.63
CA ALA A 444 -11.41 4.76 -21.09
C ALA A 444 -11.28 3.23 -21.18
N ARG A 445 -12.34 2.51 -20.84
CA ARG A 445 -12.40 1.05 -20.95
C ARG A 445 -12.18 0.58 -22.38
N ALA A 446 -12.94 1.13 -23.33
CA ALA A 446 -12.82 0.76 -24.74
C ALA A 446 -11.39 0.97 -25.26
N GLY A 447 -10.74 2.08 -24.87
CA GLY A 447 -9.34 2.32 -25.23
C GLY A 447 -8.36 1.31 -24.61
N LEU A 448 -8.54 0.98 -23.34
CA LEU A 448 -7.72 -0.05 -22.66
C LEU A 448 -7.93 -1.44 -23.26
N GLU A 449 -9.16 -1.81 -23.64
CA GLU A 449 -9.47 -3.07 -24.30
C GLU A 449 -8.86 -3.14 -25.72
N ALA A 450 -8.85 -2.03 -26.46
CA ALA A 450 -8.15 -1.93 -27.74
C ALA A 450 -6.63 -2.14 -27.57
N LEU A 451 -6.02 -1.49 -26.57
CA LEU A 451 -4.59 -1.69 -26.24
C LEU A 451 -4.30 -3.13 -25.79
N ALA A 452 -5.21 -3.78 -25.06
CA ALA A 452 -5.08 -5.19 -24.69
C ALA A 452 -5.11 -6.12 -25.92
N GLY A 453 -5.88 -5.76 -26.94
CA GLY A 453 -5.89 -6.45 -28.22
C GLY A 453 -4.62 -6.24 -29.04
N GLU A 454 -4.01 -5.05 -28.97
CA GLU A 454 -2.76 -4.72 -29.66
C GLU A 454 -1.51 -5.31 -28.96
N TYR A 455 -1.51 -5.35 -27.61
CA TYR A 455 -0.37 -5.78 -26.78
C TYR A 455 -0.78 -6.89 -25.79
N PRO A 456 -1.30 -8.03 -26.26
CA PRO A 456 -1.82 -9.10 -25.39
C PRO A 456 -0.75 -9.77 -24.52
N GLU A 457 0.53 -9.59 -24.85
CA GLU A 457 1.68 -10.06 -24.05
C GLU A 457 1.98 -9.14 -22.87
N ILE A 458 1.53 -7.88 -22.88
CA ILE A 458 1.75 -6.92 -21.80
C ILE A 458 0.48 -6.73 -20.98
N LEU A 459 -0.63 -6.34 -21.63
CA LEU A 459 -1.86 -5.88 -20.99
C LEU A 459 -2.97 -6.93 -21.09
N LYS A 460 -3.56 -7.27 -19.94
CA LYS A 460 -4.65 -8.26 -19.84
C LYS A 460 -5.68 -7.82 -18.80
N HIS A 461 -6.82 -8.47 -18.86
CA HIS A 461 -7.84 -8.40 -17.79
C HIS A 461 -8.27 -6.97 -17.44
N VAL A 462 -8.66 -6.19 -18.45
CA VAL A 462 -9.28 -4.88 -18.22
C VAL A 462 -10.58 -5.09 -17.44
N ARG A 463 -10.72 -4.39 -16.31
CA ARG A 463 -11.84 -4.57 -15.37
C ARG A 463 -12.13 -3.33 -14.55
N GLY A 464 -13.18 -3.38 -13.76
CA GLY A 464 -13.65 -2.30 -12.89
C GLY A 464 -15.05 -1.83 -13.25
N ALA A 465 -15.47 -0.67 -12.79
CA ALA A 465 -16.76 -0.06 -13.09
C ALA A 465 -16.64 1.47 -13.11
N GLY A 466 -17.40 2.14 -13.97
CA GLY A 466 -17.29 3.58 -14.15
C GLY A 466 -15.87 3.99 -14.49
N VAL A 467 -15.34 4.98 -13.77
CA VAL A 467 -13.96 5.45 -13.93
C VAL A 467 -12.96 4.70 -13.06
N MET A 468 -13.39 3.76 -12.23
CA MET A 468 -12.53 2.90 -11.45
C MET A 468 -12.08 1.70 -12.28
N LEU A 469 -11.07 1.88 -13.13
CA LEU A 469 -10.59 0.86 -14.04
C LEU A 469 -9.21 0.33 -13.65
N GLY A 470 -8.94 -0.89 -14.01
CA GLY A 470 -7.62 -1.50 -13.85
C GLY A 470 -7.38 -2.57 -14.89
N PHE A 471 -6.11 -2.83 -15.16
CA PHE A 471 -5.66 -3.91 -16.02
C PHE A 471 -4.46 -4.61 -15.41
N ASP A 472 -4.24 -5.87 -15.76
CA ASP A 472 -3.08 -6.61 -15.31
C ASP A 472 -1.98 -6.60 -16.36
N VAL A 473 -0.74 -6.57 -15.89
CA VAL A 473 0.43 -6.91 -16.68
C VAL A 473 0.90 -8.33 -16.35
N GLN A 474 1.68 -8.94 -17.22
CA GLN A 474 2.06 -10.35 -17.04
C GLN A 474 2.86 -10.62 -15.76
N ARG A 475 3.75 -9.70 -15.36
CA ARG A 475 4.68 -9.86 -14.24
C ARG A 475 4.77 -8.57 -13.44
N THR A 476 5.15 -8.68 -12.19
CA THR A 476 5.26 -7.54 -11.26
C THR A 476 6.33 -6.53 -11.71
N ASP A 477 7.46 -6.99 -12.19
CA ASP A 477 8.54 -6.14 -12.71
C ASP A 477 8.10 -5.35 -13.96
N LEU A 478 7.31 -5.95 -14.86
CA LEU A 478 6.71 -5.24 -15.99
C LEU A 478 5.75 -4.15 -15.55
N ARG A 479 5.04 -4.32 -14.42
CA ARG A 479 4.17 -3.28 -13.88
C ARG A 479 4.96 -2.03 -13.48
N GLU A 480 6.02 -2.20 -12.72
CA GLU A 480 6.86 -1.06 -12.29
C GLU A 480 7.51 -0.40 -13.51
N ALA A 481 8.03 -1.21 -14.45
CA ALA A 481 8.61 -0.69 -15.68
C ALA A 481 7.59 0.10 -16.53
N LEU A 482 6.35 -0.40 -16.68
CA LEU A 482 5.31 0.31 -17.42
C LEU A 482 4.93 1.64 -16.75
N VAL A 483 4.78 1.64 -15.43
CA VAL A 483 4.46 2.85 -14.66
C VAL A 483 5.61 3.88 -14.77
N ASP A 484 6.87 3.44 -14.72
CA ASP A 484 8.03 4.31 -14.93
C ASP A 484 8.06 4.89 -16.36
N ARG A 485 7.86 4.06 -17.39
CA ARG A 485 7.82 4.53 -18.79
C ARG A 485 6.69 5.53 -19.04
N ALA A 486 5.50 5.25 -18.49
CA ALA A 486 4.37 6.17 -18.58
C ALA A 486 4.69 7.53 -17.93
N PHE A 487 5.29 7.51 -16.74
CA PHE A 487 5.69 8.73 -16.03
C PHE A 487 6.71 9.56 -16.85
N ARG A 488 7.76 8.93 -17.37
CA ARG A 488 8.78 9.60 -18.20
C ARG A 488 8.16 10.30 -19.43
N ARG A 489 7.00 9.85 -19.86
CA ARG A 489 6.23 10.42 -20.97
C ARG A 489 5.11 11.36 -20.52
N GLY A 490 5.09 11.72 -19.23
CA GLY A 490 4.14 12.66 -18.67
C GLY A 490 2.79 12.04 -18.28
N LEU A 491 2.69 10.71 -18.10
CA LEU A 491 1.46 10.04 -17.65
C LEU A 491 1.65 9.39 -16.27
N ILE A 492 0.87 9.83 -15.30
CA ILE A 492 0.88 9.27 -13.94
C ILE A 492 -0.13 8.13 -13.86
N LEU A 493 0.38 6.94 -13.54
CA LEU A 493 -0.39 5.74 -13.27
C LEU A 493 -0.03 5.17 -11.90
N LEU A 494 -0.91 4.38 -11.31
CA LEU A 494 -0.71 3.79 -9.99
C LEU A 494 -0.76 2.26 -10.05
N GLY A 495 0.23 1.60 -9.47
CA GLY A 495 0.20 0.16 -9.26
C GLY A 495 -0.78 -0.24 -8.15
N ALA A 496 -1.35 -1.44 -8.22
CA ALA A 496 -2.16 -2.07 -7.18
C ALA A 496 -1.97 -3.59 -7.20
N GLY A 497 -2.25 -4.26 -6.07
CA GLY A 497 -2.02 -5.70 -5.97
C GLY A 497 -0.59 -6.06 -6.35
N GLU A 498 -0.43 -7.19 -7.04
CA GLU A 498 0.88 -7.65 -7.53
C GLU A 498 1.18 -7.19 -8.96
N ARG A 499 0.18 -7.21 -9.86
CA ARG A 499 0.35 -7.01 -11.30
C ARG A 499 -0.58 -5.98 -11.91
N THR A 500 -1.44 -5.36 -11.13
CA THR A 500 -2.46 -4.44 -11.63
C THR A 500 -1.91 -3.03 -11.74
N VAL A 501 -2.26 -2.36 -12.83
CA VAL A 501 -2.14 -0.91 -13.02
C VAL A 501 -3.54 -0.31 -12.94
N ARG A 502 -3.70 0.73 -12.14
CA ARG A 502 -4.95 1.49 -12.03
C ARG A 502 -4.99 2.57 -13.09
N PHE A 503 -6.17 2.77 -13.68
CA PHE A 503 -6.45 3.80 -14.65
C PHE A 503 -7.76 4.49 -14.24
N TYR A 504 -7.63 5.60 -13.54
CA TYR A 504 -8.73 6.33 -12.89
C TYR A 504 -8.83 7.75 -13.47
N PRO A 505 -9.49 7.95 -14.62
CA PRO A 505 -9.83 9.31 -15.05
C PRO A 505 -10.75 9.95 -14.02
N ARG A 506 -10.72 11.27 -13.93
CA ARG A 506 -11.68 12.02 -13.13
C ARG A 506 -13.05 12.01 -13.83
N PHE A 507 -14.11 12.30 -13.10
CA PHE A 507 -15.49 12.19 -13.58
C PHE A 507 -15.75 13.02 -14.84
N ASP A 508 -15.16 14.21 -14.90
CA ASP A 508 -15.29 15.20 -15.94
C ASP A 508 -14.10 15.26 -16.91
N THR A 509 -13.27 14.19 -16.94
CA THR A 509 -12.12 14.15 -17.87
C THR A 509 -12.60 14.24 -19.31
N GLU A 510 -12.09 15.23 -20.02
CA GLU A 510 -12.43 15.44 -21.43
C GLU A 510 -11.99 14.24 -22.30
N PRO A 511 -12.76 13.90 -23.34
CA PRO A 511 -12.41 12.79 -24.23
C PRO A 511 -10.99 12.89 -24.82
N SER A 512 -10.53 14.09 -25.15
CA SER A 512 -9.18 14.32 -25.68
C SER A 512 -8.08 13.95 -24.68
N ALA A 513 -8.28 14.20 -23.39
CA ALA A 513 -7.32 13.84 -22.35
C ALA A 513 -7.27 12.31 -22.11
N ILE A 514 -8.42 11.63 -22.26
CA ILE A 514 -8.45 10.15 -22.24
C ILE A 514 -7.66 9.61 -23.43
N ASP A 515 -7.91 10.12 -24.64
CA ASP A 515 -7.23 9.67 -25.86
C ASP A 515 -5.73 9.92 -25.78
N GLU A 516 -5.32 11.08 -25.27
CA GLU A 516 -3.91 11.42 -25.03
C GLU A 516 -3.27 10.45 -24.02
N SER A 517 -3.94 10.15 -22.92
CA SER A 517 -3.43 9.19 -21.92
C SER A 517 -3.23 7.79 -22.48
N LEU A 518 -4.15 7.33 -23.35
CA LEU A 518 -4.06 6.04 -24.02
C LEU A 518 -2.92 6.05 -25.07
N ALA A 519 -2.71 7.16 -25.77
CA ALA A 519 -1.60 7.32 -26.70
C ALA A 519 -0.24 7.28 -25.98
N ILE A 520 -0.11 7.95 -24.84
CA ILE A 520 1.09 7.92 -24.01
C ILE A 520 1.32 6.50 -23.46
N LEU A 521 0.25 5.83 -23.00
CA LEU A 521 0.34 4.45 -22.51
C LEU A 521 0.81 3.48 -23.62
N ARG A 522 0.33 3.67 -24.86
CA ARG A 522 0.80 2.91 -26.03
C ARG A 522 2.31 3.08 -26.23
N LEU A 523 2.81 4.32 -26.26
CA LEU A 523 4.22 4.61 -26.40
C LEU A 523 5.06 3.97 -25.28
N ALA A 524 4.55 3.99 -24.04
CA ALA A 524 5.20 3.35 -22.91
C ALA A 524 5.29 1.81 -23.07
N MET A 525 4.27 1.19 -23.68
CA MET A 525 4.29 -0.25 -24.02
C MET A 525 5.23 -0.56 -25.18
N GLU A 526 5.28 0.30 -26.20
CA GLU A 526 6.23 0.18 -27.33
C GLU A 526 7.68 0.20 -26.85
N ASP A 527 8.00 1.07 -25.88
CA ASP A 527 9.33 1.11 -25.24
C ASP A 527 9.67 -0.22 -24.55
N LEU A 528 8.67 -0.90 -23.96
CA LEU A 528 8.88 -2.21 -23.33
C LEU A 528 9.10 -3.32 -24.35
N VAL A 529 8.36 -3.33 -25.47
CA VAL A 529 8.47 -4.35 -26.53
C VAL A 529 9.74 -4.17 -27.33
N GLY A 530 10.15 -2.93 -27.59
CA GLY A 530 11.32 -2.59 -28.42
C GLY A 530 12.68 -2.94 -27.80
N GLY A 531 12.72 -3.58 -26.64
CA GLY A 531 13.95 -4.05 -26.00
C GLY A 531 14.82 -2.93 -25.41
N ARG A 532 14.29 -1.72 -25.26
CA ARG A 532 14.96 -0.59 -24.57
C ARG A 532 14.87 -0.69 -23.02
N VAL A 533 14.65 -1.89 -22.53
CA VAL A 533 14.58 -2.16 -21.08
C VAL A 533 15.95 -2.63 -20.60
N ALA A 534 16.73 -1.73 -20.06
CA ALA A 534 17.62 -2.13 -18.97
C ALA A 534 16.69 -2.51 -17.80
N SER A 535 16.55 -3.79 -17.52
CA SER A 535 15.77 -4.26 -16.38
C SER A 535 16.53 -3.95 -15.11
N ASP A 536 16.31 -2.78 -14.51
CA ASP A 536 16.55 -2.61 -13.10
C ASP A 536 15.28 -3.11 -12.37
N PRO A 537 15.33 -4.30 -11.76
CA PRO A 537 14.19 -4.83 -11.00
C PRO A 537 13.84 -3.99 -9.78
N ASN A 538 14.64 -2.96 -9.46
CA ASN A 538 14.46 -2.03 -8.34
C ASN A 538 14.03 -0.62 -8.79
N ALA A 539 13.87 -0.35 -10.08
CA ALA A 539 13.33 0.91 -10.58
C ALA A 539 11.85 1.07 -10.20
N SER A 540 11.61 1.37 -8.95
CA SER A 540 10.32 1.87 -8.48
C SER A 540 10.25 3.36 -8.80
N LEU A 541 9.27 3.79 -9.59
CA LEU A 541 8.98 5.20 -9.87
C LEU A 541 8.74 6.03 -8.59
N LYS A 542 8.43 5.37 -7.51
CA LYS A 542 8.34 6.00 -6.20
C LYS A 542 9.72 6.03 -5.60
N VAL A 543 10.43 7.12 -5.87
CA VAL A 543 11.62 7.46 -5.11
C VAL A 543 11.32 7.16 -3.65
N ARG A 544 12.08 6.26 -3.07
CA ARG A 544 12.23 6.23 -1.62
C ARG A 544 12.93 7.53 -1.29
N VAL A 545 12.15 8.59 -1.10
CA VAL A 545 12.69 9.85 -0.62
C VAL A 545 13.19 9.55 0.79
N GLY A 546 14.47 9.48 0.93
CA GLY A 546 15.19 8.93 2.08
C GLY A 546 16.37 8.07 1.65
N THR A 547 16.52 7.75 0.36
CA THR A 547 17.79 7.27 -0.18
C THR A 547 18.74 8.46 -0.16
N LEU A 548 19.60 8.49 0.85
CA LEU A 548 20.72 9.40 0.85
C LEU A 548 21.60 8.99 -0.35
N ALA A 549 21.59 9.78 -1.42
CA ALA A 549 22.68 9.71 -2.37
C ALA A 549 23.91 10.22 -1.63
N ILE A 550 24.71 9.30 -1.11
CA ILE A 550 26.01 9.65 -0.54
C ILE A 550 26.99 9.52 -1.69
N PRO A 551 27.54 10.64 -2.16
CA PRO A 551 28.61 10.58 -3.12
C PRO A 551 29.73 9.71 -2.54
N LEU A 552 30.24 8.76 -3.31
CA LEU A 552 31.28 7.83 -2.86
C LEU A 552 32.53 8.54 -2.30
N ASP A 553 32.78 9.74 -2.79
CA ASP A 553 33.88 10.61 -2.34
C ASP A 553 33.60 11.28 -0.98
N THR A 554 32.36 11.40 -0.53
CA THR A 554 31.98 11.93 0.79
C THR A 554 31.95 10.87 1.88
N ALA A 555 31.93 9.59 1.54
CA ALA A 555 31.93 8.50 2.50
C ALA A 555 33.38 8.25 3.02
N GLU A 556 33.60 8.35 4.32
CA GLU A 556 34.84 8.02 4.98
C GLU A 556 34.82 6.73 5.75
N LEU A 557 35.88 5.96 5.69
CA LEU A 557 36.08 4.78 6.52
C LEU A 557 36.56 5.18 7.91
N VAL A 558 35.93 4.61 8.92
CA VAL A 558 36.24 4.81 10.34
C VAL A 558 36.58 3.45 10.94
N GLU A 559 37.76 3.29 11.48
CA GLU A 559 38.13 2.08 12.24
C GLU A 559 37.60 2.15 13.67
N TRP A 560 37.13 1.03 14.17
CA TRP A 560 36.59 0.94 15.51
C TRP A 560 37.57 0.27 16.48
N THR A 561 37.64 0.84 17.64
CA THR A 561 38.12 0.19 18.88
C THR A 561 36.86 -0.16 19.70
N PRO A 562 36.94 -1.01 20.73
CA PRO A 562 35.81 -1.26 21.62
C PRO A 562 35.14 0.00 22.15
N ALA A 563 35.93 1.02 22.52
CA ALA A 563 35.39 2.27 23.03
C ALA A 563 34.70 3.14 21.95
N THR A 564 35.27 3.19 20.72
CA THR A 564 34.61 3.94 19.62
C THR A 564 33.44 3.23 19.03
N PHE A 565 33.39 1.88 19.09
CA PHE A 565 32.23 1.09 18.74
C PHE A 565 31.05 1.37 19.69
N ASP A 566 31.31 1.45 21.00
CA ASP A 566 30.31 1.77 22.01
C ASP A 566 29.59 3.08 21.70
N ALA A 567 30.29 4.09 21.24
CA ALA A 567 29.71 5.36 20.82
C ALA A 567 28.86 5.28 19.53
N GLN A 568 28.96 4.21 18.74
CA GLN A 568 28.26 4.01 17.48
C GLN A 568 27.14 2.97 17.56
N LYS A 569 26.97 2.27 18.69
CA LYS A 569 26.01 1.18 18.87
C LYS A 569 24.61 1.48 18.38
N GLN A 570 24.11 2.67 18.72
CA GLN A 570 22.75 3.07 18.33
C GLN A 570 22.58 3.13 16.81
N GLN A 571 23.59 3.66 16.11
CA GLN A 571 23.57 3.74 14.64
C GLN A 571 23.77 2.37 13.98
N VAL A 572 24.56 1.48 14.57
CA VAL A 572 24.73 0.08 14.14
C VAL A 572 23.40 -0.64 14.23
N LEU A 573 22.69 -0.52 15.38
CA LEU A 573 21.35 -1.10 15.57
C LEU A 573 20.35 -0.56 14.56
N GLU A 574 20.38 0.73 14.24
CA GLU A 574 19.51 1.33 13.24
C GLU A 574 19.77 0.72 11.85
N ILE A 575 21.01 0.52 11.46
CA ILE A 575 21.38 -0.12 10.19
C ILE A 575 20.90 -1.59 10.15
N GLU A 576 21.15 -2.36 11.21
CA GLU A 576 20.70 -3.75 11.33
C GLU A 576 19.16 -3.85 11.26
N GLN A 577 18.46 -2.98 11.99
CA GLN A 577 16.99 -2.95 11.99
C GLN A 577 16.41 -2.52 10.64
N GLU A 578 17.05 -1.58 9.96
CA GLU A 578 16.60 -1.16 8.62
C GLU A 578 16.86 -2.28 7.59
N ARG A 579 17.97 -3.02 7.72
CA ARG A 579 18.35 -4.11 6.81
C ARG A 579 17.52 -5.38 7.03
N TYR A 580 17.35 -5.82 8.28
CA TYR A 580 16.80 -7.12 8.62
C TYR A 580 15.47 -7.08 9.36
N GLY A 581 15.03 -5.91 9.82
CA GLY A 581 13.83 -5.71 10.63
C GLY A 581 14.09 -5.79 12.14
N SER A 582 13.13 -5.35 12.95
CA SER A 582 13.24 -5.39 14.42
C SER A 582 12.78 -6.75 14.97
N PRO A 583 13.44 -7.34 15.99
CA PRO A 583 12.98 -8.55 16.66
C PRO A 583 11.54 -8.46 17.20
N ALA A 584 11.09 -7.27 17.58
CA ALA A 584 9.71 -7.04 18.03
C ALA A 584 8.64 -7.19 16.93
N GLN A 585 9.05 -7.33 15.67
CA GLN A 585 8.15 -7.45 14.51
C GLN A 585 7.70 -8.90 14.25
N TYR A 586 8.21 -9.86 15.02
CA TYR A 586 7.91 -11.28 14.82
C TYR A 586 6.97 -11.79 15.92
N PRO A 587 5.83 -12.44 15.55
CA PRO A 587 4.95 -13.01 16.56
C PRO A 587 5.66 -14.12 17.35
N PRO A 588 5.33 -14.31 18.63
CA PRO A 588 5.97 -15.33 19.50
C PRO A 588 5.91 -16.76 18.94
N ASP A 589 4.92 -17.06 18.12
CA ASP A 589 4.74 -18.34 17.44
C ASP A 589 5.56 -18.50 16.15
N ALA A 590 6.10 -17.43 15.59
CA ALA A 590 7.09 -17.52 14.52
C ALA A 590 8.37 -18.22 15.03
N LEU A 591 8.67 -18.09 16.31
CA LEU A 591 9.77 -18.78 16.98
C LEU A 591 9.48 -20.28 17.23
N THR A 592 8.21 -20.68 17.20
CA THR A 592 7.78 -22.07 17.46
C THR A 592 7.28 -22.79 16.20
N SER A 593 7.00 -22.07 15.10
CA SER A 593 6.46 -22.64 13.85
C SER A 593 7.50 -23.19 12.87
N GLY A 594 8.79 -23.20 13.23
CA GLY A 594 9.88 -23.70 12.38
C GLY A 594 10.27 -22.79 11.22
N ARG A 595 9.78 -21.53 11.21
CA ARG A 595 10.18 -20.49 10.25
C ARG A 595 10.68 -19.27 11.02
N ARG A 596 11.98 -19.20 11.25
CA ARG A 596 12.61 -17.99 11.81
C ARG A 596 13.03 -17.06 10.68
N PRO A 597 12.64 -15.78 10.73
CA PRO A 597 13.20 -14.79 9.83
C PRO A 597 14.67 -14.53 10.14
N LEU A 598 15.40 -13.97 9.17
CA LEU A 598 16.74 -13.44 9.43
C LEU A 598 16.62 -12.34 10.48
N LEU A 599 17.13 -12.59 11.67
CA LEU A 599 17.16 -11.60 12.75
C LEU A 599 18.46 -10.79 12.67
N PRO A 600 18.42 -9.50 12.99
CA PRO A 600 19.64 -8.73 13.21
C PRO A 600 20.48 -9.39 14.30
N PHE A 601 21.80 -9.25 14.19
CA PHE A 601 22.66 -9.72 15.26
C PHE A 601 22.34 -9.00 16.58
N PRO A 602 22.20 -9.71 17.69
CA PRO A 602 22.09 -9.07 18.99
C PRO A 602 23.28 -8.15 19.23
N ILE A 603 23.04 -6.94 19.73
CA ILE A 603 24.11 -5.96 19.95
C ILE A 603 25.20 -6.52 20.90
N ASP A 604 24.80 -7.30 21.88
CA ASP A 604 25.70 -7.96 22.82
C ASP A 604 26.69 -8.90 22.10
N THR A 605 26.25 -9.56 21.02
CA THR A 605 27.11 -10.41 20.18
C THR A 605 28.15 -9.58 19.43
N LEU A 606 27.72 -8.47 18.86
CA LEU A 606 28.65 -7.55 18.15
C LEU A 606 29.65 -6.90 19.12
N GLU A 607 29.21 -6.58 20.34
CA GLU A 607 30.08 -6.10 21.41
C GLU A 607 31.11 -7.14 21.83
N ALA A 608 30.69 -8.37 22.03
CA ALA A 608 31.57 -9.48 22.38
C ALA A 608 32.64 -9.70 21.29
N THR A 609 32.25 -9.58 20.02
CA THR A 609 33.18 -9.67 18.90
C THR A 609 34.20 -8.53 18.93
N MET A 610 33.74 -7.29 19.12
CA MET A 610 34.63 -6.13 19.20
C MET A 610 35.57 -6.12 20.41
N ALA A 611 35.19 -6.79 21.48
CA ALA A 611 36.05 -6.96 22.66
C ALA A 611 37.25 -7.91 22.42
N ASN A 612 37.26 -8.62 21.29
CA ASN A 612 38.28 -9.58 20.92
C ASN A 612 39.59 -8.90 20.53
N PRO A 613 40.76 -9.38 20.95
CA PRO A 613 42.05 -8.74 20.65
C PRO A 613 42.41 -8.64 19.15
N ARG A 614 41.82 -9.50 18.31
CA ARG A 614 42.04 -9.52 16.84
C ARG A 614 40.74 -9.15 16.07
N ALA A 615 39.83 -8.40 16.72
CA ALA A 615 38.62 -7.92 16.07
C ALA A 615 38.98 -6.78 15.08
N ILE A 616 38.29 -6.79 13.96
CA ILE A 616 38.31 -5.68 12.98
C ILE A 616 36.89 -5.21 12.78
N GLY A 617 36.65 -3.97 13.13
CA GLY A 617 35.38 -3.27 12.90
C GLY A 617 35.61 -2.00 12.09
N LEU A 618 34.90 -1.85 11.01
CA LEU A 618 34.94 -0.69 10.15
C LEU A 618 33.54 -0.11 9.99
N GLY A 619 33.44 1.21 10.21
CA GLY A 619 32.25 1.99 9.87
C GLY A 619 32.44 2.77 8.59
N LEU A 620 31.42 2.96 7.82
CA LEU A 620 31.37 3.90 6.71
C LEU A 620 30.48 5.06 7.12
N ARG A 621 31.04 6.26 7.21
CA ARG A 621 30.37 7.49 7.67
C ARG A 621 30.28 8.49 6.55
N ASP A 622 29.12 9.09 6.37
CA ASP A 622 28.99 10.26 5.52
C ASP A 622 29.61 11.51 6.19
N ARG A 623 30.56 12.15 5.54
CA ARG A 623 31.25 13.33 6.06
C ARG A 623 30.35 14.54 6.24
N VAL A 624 29.27 14.63 5.44
CA VAL A 624 28.39 15.80 5.46
C VAL A 624 27.40 15.72 6.63
N SER A 625 26.80 14.57 6.84
CA SER A 625 25.81 14.35 7.91
C SER A 625 26.43 13.84 9.21
N GLY A 626 27.66 13.30 9.15
CA GLY A 626 28.30 12.60 10.26
C GLY A 626 27.67 11.26 10.61
N ARG A 627 26.66 10.79 9.84
CA ARG A 627 25.90 9.57 10.08
C ARG A 627 26.65 8.33 9.59
N LEU A 628 26.56 7.24 10.37
CA LEU A 628 27.00 5.92 9.93
C LEU A 628 26.02 5.39 8.88
N VAL A 629 26.54 4.90 7.75
CA VAL A 629 25.74 4.43 6.60
C VAL A 629 25.97 2.97 6.27
N GLY A 630 26.99 2.38 6.85
CA GLY A 630 27.31 0.97 6.73
C GLY A 630 28.40 0.57 7.69
N PHE A 631 28.53 -0.73 7.90
CA PHE A 631 29.59 -1.29 8.72
C PHE A 631 29.94 -2.72 8.30
N VAL A 632 31.10 -3.16 8.75
CA VAL A 632 31.57 -4.53 8.65
C VAL A 632 32.33 -4.88 9.92
N LEU A 633 32.13 -6.10 10.42
CA LEU A 633 32.68 -6.55 11.70
C LEU A 633 32.98 -8.05 11.69
N GLY A 634 34.09 -8.42 12.29
CA GLY A 634 34.48 -9.80 12.54
C GLY A 634 35.72 -9.91 13.42
N SER A 635 36.14 -11.13 13.68
CA SER A 635 37.37 -11.44 14.44
C SER A 635 37.99 -12.76 14.01
N ALA A 636 38.97 -13.26 14.74
CA ALA A 636 39.54 -14.58 14.48
C ALA A 636 38.47 -15.68 14.56
N LEU A 637 38.52 -16.64 13.64
CA LEU A 637 37.56 -17.73 13.52
C LEU A 637 37.31 -18.47 14.84
N GLU A 638 38.34 -18.65 15.61
CA GLU A 638 38.33 -19.39 16.90
C GLU A 638 37.51 -18.70 18.00
N ASN A 639 37.05 -17.47 17.76
CA ASN A 639 36.22 -16.69 18.69
C ASN A 639 34.71 -16.80 18.41
N HIS A 640 34.35 -17.65 17.47
CA HIS A 640 32.96 -17.80 17.00
C HIS A 640 32.50 -19.24 17.18
N ASP A 641 31.20 -19.41 17.41
CA ASP A 641 30.51 -20.68 17.64
C ASP A 641 29.29 -20.90 16.74
N GLU A 642 29.13 -20.08 15.73
CA GLU A 642 28.03 -20.21 14.76
C GLU A 642 28.12 -21.55 14.02
N GLU A 643 26.98 -22.01 13.52
CA GLU A 643 26.85 -23.25 12.77
C GLU A 643 27.82 -23.30 11.58
N GLY A 644 28.64 -24.30 11.48
CA GLY A 644 29.68 -24.48 10.47
C GLY A 644 31.09 -24.05 10.93
N VAL A 645 31.22 -23.14 11.88
CA VAL A 645 32.53 -22.64 12.35
C VAL A 645 33.39 -23.76 12.92
N ALA A 646 32.85 -24.56 13.83
CA ALA A 646 33.59 -25.68 14.43
C ALA A 646 34.01 -26.77 13.42
N SER A 647 33.36 -26.80 12.25
CA SER A 647 33.66 -27.73 11.15
C SER A 647 34.58 -27.11 10.09
N ASP A 648 34.98 -25.85 10.25
CA ASP A 648 35.91 -25.20 9.32
C ASP A 648 37.27 -25.95 9.38
N PRO A 649 37.83 -26.39 8.22
CA PRO A 649 39.10 -27.10 8.16
C PRO A 649 40.29 -26.34 8.75
N ARG A 650 40.11 -24.99 8.93
CA ARG A 650 41.17 -24.13 9.49
C ARG A 650 40.88 -23.69 10.93
N PHE A 651 39.87 -24.24 11.55
CA PHE A 651 39.59 -23.97 12.96
C PHE A 651 40.75 -24.45 13.83
N GLY A 652 41.35 -23.55 14.60
CA GLY A 652 42.52 -23.78 15.39
C GLY A 652 43.85 -23.34 14.74
N ASP A 653 43.87 -23.02 13.45
CA ASP A 653 45.07 -22.52 12.76
C ASP A 653 45.41 -21.05 13.12
N ASN A 654 44.48 -20.32 13.68
CA ASN A 654 44.56 -18.87 14.02
C ASN A 654 44.93 -17.96 12.85
N ASN A 655 44.65 -18.37 11.60
CA ASN A 655 44.97 -17.67 10.38
C ASN A 655 43.77 -17.28 9.55
N THR A 656 42.56 -17.59 10.05
CA THR A 656 41.30 -17.30 9.36
C THR A 656 40.51 -16.20 10.10
N PHE A 657 40.08 -15.20 9.36
CA PHE A 657 39.16 -14.17 9.84
C PHE A 657 37.75 -14.61 9.60
N TYR A 658 36.89 -14.57 10.60
CA TYR A 658 35.46 -14.80 10.44
C TYR A 658 34.74 -13.47 10.32
N LEU A 659 34.12 -13.24 9.16
CA LEU A 659 33.24 -12.11 8.91
C LEU A 659 31.87 -12.41 9.50
N GLN A 660 31.57 -11.78 10.63
CA GLN A 660 30.33 -12.00 11.36
C GLN A 660 29.16 -11.16 10.86
N ALA A 661 29.38 -9.87 10.65
CA ALA A 661 28.33 -8.95 10.24
C ALA A 661 28.82 -7.96 9.19
N VAL A 662 27.96 -7.69 8.23
CA VAL A 662 28.09 -6.61 7.26
C VAL A 662 26.69 -6.07 6.93
N ALA A 663 26.53 -4.78 7.02
CA ALA A 663 25.29 -4.14 6.60
C ALA A 663 25.56 -2.71 6.10
N THR A 664 24.78 -2.31 5.10
CA THR A 664 24.66 -0.92 4.68
C THR A 664 23.19 -0.54 4.74
N LEU A 665 22.91 0.73 4.97
CA LEU A 665 21.54 1.25 4.95
C LEU A 665 20.91 0.98 3.58
N PRO A 666 19.80 0.22 3.49
CA PRO A 666 19.09 -0.01 2.23
C PRO A 666 18.53 1.27 1.61
N SER A 667 18.40 2.33 2.43
CA SER A 667 17.99 3.67 2.04
C SER A 667 19.10 4.49 1.36
N VAL A 668 20.32 3.95 1.26
CA VAL A 668 21.46 4.65 0.61
C VAL A 668 21.55 4.21 -0.85
N GLN A 669 21.57 5.18 -1.74
CA GLN A 669 21.87 4.96 -3.16
C GLN A 669 23.31 4.40 -3.29
N ASN A 670 23.57 3.49 -4.21
CA ASN A 670 24.85 2.81 -4.37
C ASN A 670 25.27 1.91 -3.19
N HIS A 671 24.33 1.37 -2.41
CA HIS A 671 24.65 0.50 -1.26
C HIS A 671 25.60 -0.67 -1.62
N ALA A 672 25.46 -1.28 -2.81
CA ALA A 672 26.34 -2.36 -3.26
C ALA A 672 27.80 -1.91 -3.45
N GLU A 673 28.01 -0.68 -3.92
CA GLU A 673 29.34 -0.10 -4.11
C GLU A 673 29.97 0.29 -2.75
N LEU A 674 29.15 0.78 -1.83
CA LEU A 674 29.56 1.05 -0.45
C LEU A 674 29.89 -0.26 0.30
N GLU A 675 29.11 -1.33 0.09
CA GLU A 675 29.43 -2.66 0.62
C GLU A 675 30.77 -3.17 0.08
N ASN A 676 31.00 -3.08 -1.23
CA ASN A 676 32.27 -3.48 -1.83
C ASN A 676 33.44 -2.70 -1.23
N ARG A 677 33.28 -1.40 -0.99
CA ARG A 677 34.31 -0.57 -0.34
C ARG A 677 34.58 -1.02 1.11
N LEU A 678 33.57 -1.40 1.86
CA LEU A 678 33.73 -1.98 3.20
C LEU A 678 34.46 -3.33 3.13
N PHE A 679 34.12 -4.16 2.17
CA PHE A 679 34.77 -5.46 1.98
C PHE A 679 36.25 -5.34 1.57
N ASP A 680 36.59 -4.43 0.65
CA ASP A 680 37.96 -4.20 0.23
C ASP A 680 38.79 -3.68 1.40
N ALA A 681 38.28 -2.73 2.17
CA ALA A 681 38.94 -2.22 3.35
C ALA A 681 39.14 -3.29 4.45
N LEU A 682 38.12 -4.11 4.66
CA LEU A 682 38.20 -5.24 5.61
C LEU A 682 39.30 -6.23 5.18
N ARG A 683 39.32 -6.59 3.89
CA ARG A 683 40.32 -7.50 3.33
C ARG A 683 41.74 -6.98 3.58
N GLU A 684 41.98 -5.71 3.31
CA GLU A 684 43.28 -5.07 3.58
C GLU A 684 43.67 -5.14 5.06
N ARG A 685 42.72 -4.87 5.96
CA ARG A 685 42.96 -4.89 7.40
C ARG A 685 43.18 -6.33 7.92
N ALA A 686 42.40 -7.30 7.43
CA ALA A 686 42.61 -8.70 7.79
C ALA A 686 43.98 -9.22 7.36
N LEU A 687 44.44 -8.89 6.15
CA LEU A 687 45.78 -9.20 5.66
C LEU A 687 46.85 -8.55 6.54
N ALA A 688 46.70 -7.27 6.86
CA ALA A 688 47.65 -6.55 7.73
C ALA A 688 47.70 -7.14 9.16
N ALA A 689 46.59 -7.71 9.64
CA ALA A 689 46.52 -8.41 10.93
C ALA A 689 47.04 -9.86 10.89
N GLY A 690 47.55 -10.28 9.72
CA GLY A 690 48.15 -11.61 9.54
C GLY A 690 47.18 -12.76 9.30
N PHE A 691 45.96 -12.48 8.87
CA PHE A 691 45.03 -13.49 8.40
C PHE A 691 45.35 -13.86 6.93
N GLU A 692 45.19 -15.13 6.62
CA GLU A 692 45.37 -15.67 5.26
C GLU A 692 44.07 -15.99 4.56
N PHE A 693 43.02 -16.25 5.34
CA PHE A 693 41.69 -16.66 4.88
C PHE A 693 40.61 -15.82 5.54
N ILE A 694 39.46 -15.82 4.89
CA ILE A 694 38.22 -15.26 5.41
C ILE A 694 37.09 -16.29 5.26
N SER A 695 36.34 -16.52 6.31
CA SER A 695 35.16 -17.35 6.30
C SER A 695 33.93 -16.53 6.69
N THR A 696 32.76 -16.90 6.17
CA THR A 696 31.48 -16.26 6.49
C THR A 696 30.31 -17.20 6.22
N LEU A 697 29.22 -16.94 6.89
CA LEU A 697 27.92 -17.60 6.63
C LEU A 697 27.03 -16.64 5.87
N ILE A 698 26.59 -17.00 4.67
CA ILE A 698 25.81 -16.14 3.79
C ILE A 698 24.61 -16.89 3.17
N GLU A 699 23.50 -16.19 2.97
CA GLU A 699 22.36 -16.70 2.24
C GLU A 699 22.74 -17.04 0.78
N ASP A 700 22.41 -18.23 0.28
CA ASP A 700 22.75 -18.69 -1.07
C ASP A 700 22.32 -17.71 -2.17
N ARG A 701 21.19 -17.05 -2.00
CA ARG A 701 20.71 -16.01 -2.93
C ARG A 701 21.67 -14.83 -3.04
N LEU A 702 22.25 -14.40 -1.93
CA LEU A 702 23.17 -13.26 -1.86
C LEU A 702 24.57 -13.61 -2.36
N ARG A 703 24.91 -14.90 -2.45
CA ARG A 703 26.18 -15.36 -3.00
C ARG A 703 26.36 -14.95 -4.46
N GLU A 704 25.28 -14.98 -5.27
CA GLU A 704 25.36 -14.64 -6.70
C GLU A 704 25.50 -13.13 -6.94
N THR A 705 25.02 -12.31 -6.01
CA THR A 705 25.02 -10.84 -6.10
C THR A 705 26.12 -10.18 -5.28
N GLY A 706 26.84 -10.95 -4.46
CA GLY A 706 27.91 -10.48 -3.58
C GLY A 706 29.20 -10.10 -4.30
N PRO A 707 30.20 -9.55 -3.58
CA PRO A 707 31.52 -9.22 -4.09
C PRO A 707 32.19 -10.41 -4.81
N GLU A 708 33.15 -10.12 -5.68
CA GLU A 708 33.84 -11.13 -6.50
C GLU A 708 34.47 -12.24 -5.65
N TRP A 709 35.04 -11.92 -4.49
CA TRP A 709 35.63 -12.89 -3.58
C TRP A 709 34.58 -13.83 -2.96
N ILE A 710 33.35 -13.37 -2.69
CA ILE A 710 32.23 -14.21 -2.23
C ILE A 710 31.80 -15.15 -3.37
N ARG A 711 31.70 -14.65 -4.60
CA ARG A 711 31.35 -15.46 -5.77
C ARG A 711 32.38 -16.55 -6.06
N GLY A 712 33.65 -16.26 -5.83
CA GLY A 712 34.78 -17.18 -6.01
C GLY A 712 35.13 -18.05 -4.79
N ALA A 713 34.45 -17.88 -3.67
CA ALA A 713 34.70 -18.60 -2.44
C ALA A 713 34.31 -20.08 -2.54
N VAL A 714 35.04 -20.91 -1.82
CA VAL A 714 34.75 -22.35 -1.69
C VAL A 714 33.58 -22.54 -0.71
N VAL A 715 32.55 -23.26 -1.11
CA VAL A 715 31.46 -23.68 -0.22
C VAL A 715 31.93 -24.86 0.61
N LEU A 716 32.11 -24.66 1.89
CA LEU A 716 32.50 -25.73 2.83
C LEU A 716 31.29 -26.54 3.33
N GLN A 717 30.19 -25.88 3.56
CA GLN A 717 28.95 -26.49 4.03
C GLN A 717 27.73 -25.73 3.52
N ARG A 718 26.64 -26.47 3.24
CA ARG A 718 25.31 -25.90 3.04
C ARG A 718 24.44 -26.28 4.23
N ILE A 719 23.69 -25.28 4.72
CA ILE A 719 22.84 -25.44 5.89
C ILE A 719 21.42 -25.10 5.45
N ASP A 720 20.60 -26.12 5.23
CA ASP A 720 19.19 -25.95 4.85
C ASP A 720 18.37 -25.54 6.06
N ASN A 721 17.45 -24.60 5.83
CA ASN A 721 16.57 -24.08 6.87
C ASN A 721 17.32 -23.54 8.10
N TYR A 722 18.39 -22.80 7.85
CA TYR A 722 19.24 -22.21 8.91
C TYR A 722 18.41 -21.50 9.98
N LEU A 723 18.59 -21.88 11.24
CA LEU A 723 17.84 -21.41 12.41
C LEU A 723 16.31 -21.43 12.21
N GLY A 724 15.77 -22.31 11.37
CA GLY A 724 14.34 -22.40 11.08
C GLY A 724 13.80 -21.31 10.16
N SER A 725 14.66 -20.59 9.44
CA SER A 725 14.28 -19.49 8.54
C SER A 725 13.55 -19.95 7.26
N GLY A 726 13.69 -21.22 6.89
CA GLY A 726 13.25 -21.76 5.60
C GLY A 726 14.18 -21.36 4.44
N VAL A 727 15.35 -20.79 4.74
CA VAL A 727 16.34 -20.33 3.77
C VAL A 727 17.61 -21.17 3.89
N THR A 728 18.22 -21.50 2.75
CA THR A 728 19.52 -22.19 2.71
C THR A 728 20.65 -21.18 2.78
N PHE A 729 21.59 -21.46 3.66
CA PHE A 729 22.83 -20.71 3.82
C PHE A 729 24.01 -21.54 3.38
N SER A 730 25.03 -20.88 2.86
CA SER A 730 26.34 -21.46 2.57
C SER A 730 27.38 -20.92 3.53
N TYR A 731 28.10 -21.83 4.17
CA TYR A 731 29.32 -21.50 4.87
C TYR A 731 30.47 -21.48 3.87
N LEU A 732 31.07 -20.31 3.70
CA LEU A 732 32.08 -20.05 2.65
C LEU A 732 33.45 -19.77 3.25
N GLN A 733 34.47 -20.12 2.49
CA GLN A 733 35.86 -19.74 2.76
C GLN A 733 36.56 -19.23 1.51
N ALA A 734 37.27 -18.13 1.62
CA ALA A 734 38.09 -17.56 0.57
C ALA A 734 39.51 -17.22 1.05
N ALA A 735 40.49 -17.34 0.17
CA ALA A 735 41.84 -16.84 0.43
C ALA A 735 41.86 -15.31 0.30
N LEU A 736 42.51 -14.63 1.22
CA LEU A 736 42.66 -13.18 1.22
C LEU A 736 43.69 -12.68 0.17
N GLN A 737 44.65 -13.54 -0.21
CA GLN A 737 45.56 -13.26 -1.35
C GLN A 737 45.12 -14.02 -2.61
N PRO A 738 45.35 -13.54 -3.83
CA PRO A 738 45.07 -14.28 -5.06
C PRO A 738 45.82 -15.61 -5.08
N ALA A 739 45.11 -16.66 -5.39
CA ALA A 739 45.45 -18.06 -5.25
C ALA A 739 46.83 -18.45 -5.77
N GLY A 740 47.59 -19.19 -4.93
CA GLY A 740 48.30 -20.37 -5.37
C GLY A 740 47.29 -21.48 -5.78
N PRO A 741 47.72 -22.58 -6.45
CA PRO A 741 46.84 -23.53 -7.08
C PRO A 741 45.83 -24.15 -6.11
N PRO A 742 44.63 -24.55 -6.59
CA PRO A 742 43.53 -25.03 -5.78
C PRO A 742 43.95 -26.26 -4.95
N ILE A 743 43.62 -26.22 -3.68
CA ILE A 743 43.73 -27.41 -2.82
C ILE A 743 42.52 -28.31 -3.11
N ASP A 744 42.75 -29.49 -3.66
CA ASP A 744 41.72 -30.54 -3.80
C ASP A 744 41.29 -30.98 -2.41
N VAL A 745 40.13 -30.48 -1.98
CA VAL A 745 39.46 -30.99 -0.77
C VAL A 745 38.41 -32.00 -1.24
N PRO A 746 38.46 -33.27 -0.79
CA PRO A 746 37.46 -34.25 -1.14
C PRO A 746 36.12 -33.83 -0.51
N LEU A 747 35.09 -33.70 -1.34
CA LEU A 747 33.71 -33.57 -0.86
C LEU A 747 33.35 -34.82 -0.05
N ALA A 748 33.06 -34.66 1.24
CA ALA A 748 32.45 -35.70 2.04
C ALA A 748 31.01 -35.93 1.54
N PRO A 749 30.52 -37.20 1.56
CA PRO A 749 29.29 -37.61 0.94
C PRO A 749 28.01 -37.05 1.59
#